data_d1105508c348c957361922932586c89a
#
_entry.id   d1105508c348c957361922932586c89a
#
_cell.length_a   1.000
_cell.length_b   1.000
_cell.length_c   1.000
_cell.angle_alpha   90.00
_cell.angle_beta   90.00
_cell.angle_gamma   90.00
#
_symmetry.space_group_name_H-M   'P 1'
#
loop_
_entity.id
_entity.type
_entity.pdbx_description
1 polymer ?
#
loop_
_entity_poly.entity_id
_entity_poly.type
_entity_poly.pdbx_seq_one_letter_code
_entity_poly.pdbx_strand_id
1 'polypeptide(L)'
;MKNRIFFLLLFFVCLEWNAYAVIDIQSIHITSSDGLANNTIRDIFQDKKGFIWISTTNGLSRYDGHSFITLLPEKDSPISLADYHVKKIDEDKNGFLWVLSTSNVFSCYDLRHNCFVDFTGCGEHDQAYAYRVETANGDNWLWDGQKGCRKISFENEHFSSVTFQCENGKLPSNKVNSLIEDSRGNVWICTQEGLVKVTRNKIEVISDMHNFRAAFSYENACFFLADNGDIYVYDEDEKLHFVQRIGKDDVDFHFTTHFGTKDDWWLFTTKGSYRFHLSTRQVRLDNPINIPNARFVRDNQGDFYVFNQTGVLHYFQKETGICKILSLIDAAQMMPAAEERYEVIQDNRGLIWISTFGYGLFVYNPQEDIISHYTYQETGKNLVHSNFLHSLLLDHSGNVWVGSEFAGVTLLSVLSEGSYRIYPEHESINDYVNAIRTVVKMPDGGFWFGTRQGNVYAYDKNLEAASCYKMPYNYIYAASCDGDGKLWLGTRTMGLCIDGRWYHKMAGDTLSLAHENIFDIYRDDKNRMWIGTFGGGLNLAVSRKDRYVFRKFLTGSGRLQEVRMITQDNKKRLWVGTNKGLCVFYGDSIIADAHNYKLYNYENGDLPGYEIKCIFRDSQNRMWIGMLGGGFSVCNPSEDYRNLKFVHYSTTDGLVNNMVESIIEDKTGKIWIATQYGLSRFSPDTETFENFFFSASMQGNVYNEHGAAITEDGLLLFGTNHGVIVIDPLKVTSSPMTRNVILTNLKVNGITVQVGEKDSPLTQALSYTQNIKLDYDQNSFIIEFSTLDYSLAFPSRFIYKLSHFDNEWSTPSSLNFASYKNLSPGTYHLHVKACNSAGIWSDEETVLNIVITPPFWETTWAYLFYFLVVVIVLYVAFCLIRNFNNLRNRIQVETQLTEYKLMFFTNISHEFRTPLTMIQGALEKIESLNKIPKEMVYPIQLMNKSTNRMLRLINQLLEFRKMQNNKLSLMLEETDVMVFFYDIYRSFKETADDKQIDFHFAPSTSSYKLSLIHI
;
A
#
# COMPACT_ATOMS: atom_id res chain seq x y z
N MET A 1 -5.89 26.06 -65.52
CA MET A 1 -5.85 24.61 -65.39
C MET A 1 -4.73 24.05 -64.52
N LYS A 2 -3.60 24.70 -64.33
CA LYS A 2 -2.52 24.21 -63.44
C LYS A 2 -2.81 24.25 -61.94
N ASN A 3 -3.68 25.15 -61.51
CA ASN A 3 -3.99 25.24 -60.03
C ASN A 3 -5.12 24.29 -59.57
N ARG A 4 -5.84 23.64 -60.48
CA ARG A 4 -6.82 22.63 -60.12
C ARG A 4 -6.23 21.21 -59.97
N ILE A 5 -5.08 20.96 -60.59
CA ILE A 5 -4.36 19.69 -60.50
C ILE A 5 -3.56 19.63 -59.21
N PHE A 6 -3.07 20.79 -58.71
CA PHE A 6 -2.36 20.84 -57.42
C PHE A 6 -3.32 20.61 -56.24
N PHE A 7 -4.60 21.08 -56.32
CA PHE A 7 -5.61 20.82 -55.30
C PHE A 7 -6.14 19.37 -55.30
N LEU A 8 -6.14 18.70 -56.47
CA LEU A 8 -6.51 17.27 -56.57
C LEU A 8 -5.41 16.33 -56.10
N LEU A 9 -4.14 16.72 -56.24
CA LEU A 9 -3.03 15.93 -55.65
C LEU A 9 -2.86 16.12 -54.15
N LEU A 10 -3.28 17.27 -53.58
CA LEU A 10 -3.38 17.42 -52.12
C LEU A 10 -4.59 16.69 -51.53
N PHE A 11 -5.65 16.43 -52.31
CA PHE A 11 -6.84 15.70 -51.85
C PHE A 11 -6.62 14.18 -51.85
N PHE A 12 -5.59 13.65 -52.54
CA PHE A 12 -5.27 12.22 -52.52
C PHE A 12 -4.19 11.82 -51.53
N VAL A 13 -3.56 12.76 -50.83
CA VAL A 13 -2.62 12.47 -49.72
C VAL A 13 -3.30 12.52 -48.36
N CYS A 14 -4.56 12.97 -48.31
CA CYS A 14 -5.37 13.03 -47.05
C CYS A 14 -6.40 11.90 -46.90
N LEU A 15 -6.26 10.81 -47.65
CA LEU A 15 -7.25 9.72 -47.66
C LEU A 15 -6.68 8.41 -47.10
N GLU A 16 -6.06 8.43 -45.95
CA GLU A 16 -5.90 7.21 -45.10
C GLU A 16 -5.48 7.58 -43.67
N TRP A 17 -6.28 8.44 -43.03
CA TRP A 17 -6.23 8.53 -41.57
C TRP A 17 -7.62 8.15 -41.03
N ASN A 18 -7.90 6.86 -41.07
CA ASN A 18 -8.93 6.31 -40.20
C ASN A 18 -8.44 6.53 -38.78
N ALA A 19 -9.09 7.37 -38.02
CA ALA A 19 -8.96 7.41 -36.58
C ALA A 19 -9.53 6.10 -36.04
N TYR A 20 -8.72 5.04 -36.03
CA TYR A 20 -9.05 3.84 -35.27
C TYR A 20 -9.18 4.23 -33.82
N ALA A 21 -10.23 3.83 -33.17
CA ALA A 21 -10.36 3.94 -31.72
C ALA A 21 -9.23 3.11 -31.10
N VAL A 22 -8.12 3.74 -30.82
CA VAL A 22 -6.99 3.11 -30.15
C VAL A 22 -7.46 2.73 -28.75
N ILE A 23 -7.50 1.43 -28.48
CA ILE A 23 -7.79 0.93 -27.14
C ILE A 23 -6.82 1.61 -26.19
N ASP A 24 -7.33 2.39 -25.23
CA ASP A 24 -6.48 3.08 -24.26
C ASP A 24 -6.04 2.08 -23.19
N ILE A 25 -4.79 1.61 -23.35
CA ILE A 25 -4.17 0.65 -22.44
C ILE A 25 -3.18 1.41 -21.58
N GLN A 26 -3.32 1.25 -20.28
CA GLN A 26 -2.40 1.79 -19.30
C GLN A 26 -1.43 0.72 -18.83
N SER A 27 -0.21 1.11 -18.54
CA SER A 27 0.82 0.20 -18.07
C SER A 27 1.51 0.70 -16.83
N ILE A 28 1.82 -0.23 -15.90
CA ILE A 28 2.81 -0.04 -14.85
C ILE A 28 3.92 -1.06 -15.08
N HIS A 29 5.14 -0.59 -14.97
CA HIS A 29 6.35 -1.39 -15.10
C HIS A 29 6.92 -1.70 -13.73
N ILE A 30 7.10 -3.00 -13.44
CA ILE A 30 7.55 -3.52 -12.15
C ILE A 30 8.88 -4.26 -12.37
N THR A 31 9.88 -3.85 -11.63
CA THR A 31 11.25 -4.35 -11.77
C THR A 31 11.87 -4.74 -10.43
N SER A 32 13.12 -5.14 -10.46
CA SER A 32 13.90 -5.41 -9.24
C SER A 32 14.08 -4.16 -8.36
N SER A 33 13.98 -2.95 -8.91
CA SER A 33 13.96 -1.71 -8.11
C SER A 33 12.72 -1.56 -7.25
N ASP A 34 11.63 -2.24 -7.61
CA ASP A 34 10.35 -2.24 -6.90
C ASP A 34 10.24 -3.41 -5.91
N GLY A 35 11.29 -4.26 -5.82
CA GLY A 35 11.36 -5.39 -4.89
C GLY A 35 11.18 -6.78 -5.54
N LEU A 36 11.02 -6.85 -6.87
CA LEU A 36 10.98 -8.11 -7.59
C LEU A 36 12.35 -8.83 -7.53
N ALA A 37 12.38 -10.12 -7.36
CA ALA A 37 13.62 -10.89 -7.18
C ALA A 37 14.60 -10.79 -8.36
N ASN A 38 14.08 -10.73 -9.59
CA ASN A 38 14.87 -10.58 -10.83
C ASN A 38 13.97 -10.08 -11.97
N ASN A 39 14.58 -9.42 -12.96
CA ASN A 39 13.86 -8.90 -14.15
C ASN A 39 13.64 -9.94 -15.25
N THR A 40 14.18 -11.16 -15.13
CA THR A 40 13.92 -12.25 -16.07
C THR A 40 12.76 -13.09 -15.56
N ILE A 41 11.61 -12.95 -16.19
CA ILE A 41 10.35 -13.59 -15.80
C ILE A 41 10.12 -14.82 -16.66
N ARG A 42 9.70 -15.92 -16.05
CA ARG A 42 9.38 -17.18 -16.75
C ARG A 42 7.90 -17.50 -16.74
N ASP A 43 7.24 -17.25 -15.61
CA ASP A 43 5.81 -17.52 -15.43
C ASP A 43 5.20 -16.54 -14.44
N ILE A 44 3.91 -16.27 -14.60
CA ILE A 44 3.13 -15.42 -13.68
C ILE A 44 1.82 -16.17 -13.39
N PHE A 45 1.49 -16.30 -12.12
CA PHE A 45 0.35 -17.05 -11.65
C PHE A 45 -0.42 -16.28 -10.57
N GLN A 46 -1.74 -16.35 -10.56
CA GLN A 46 -2.57 -15.82 -9.48
C GLN A 46 -3.18 -16.96 -8.69
N ASP A 47 -2.95 -16.99 -7.38
CA ASP A 47 -3.54 -18.00 -6.50
C ASP A 47 -5.03 -17.71 -6.23
N LYS A 48 -5.74 -18.68 -5.65
CA LYS A 48 -7.17 -18.57 -5.34
C LYS A 48 -7.50 -17.46 -4.34
N LYS A 49 -6.55 -17.03 -3.52
CA LYS A 49 -6.71 -15.86 -2.64
C LYS A 49 -6.57 -14.55 -3.38
N GLY A 50 -5.86 -14.54 -4.52
CA GLY A 50 -5.63 -13.39 -5.36
C GLY A 50 -4.21 -12.85 -5.36
N PHE A 51 -3.25 -13.42 -4.59
CA PHE A 51 -1.85 -13.03 -4.66
C PHE A 51 -1.25 -13.37 -6.02
N ILE A 52 -0.40 -12.50 -6.53
CA ILE A 52 0.35 -12.74 -7.77
C ILE A 52 1.69 -13.38 -7.42
N TRP A 53 1.95 -14.53 -8.03
CA TRP A 53 3.20 -15.26 -7.94
C TRP A 53 3.99 -15.10 -9.22
N ILE A 54 5.23 -14.67 -9.11
CA ILE A 54 6.09 -14.38 -10.26
C ILE A 54 7.34 -15.24 -10.17
N SER A 55 7.48 -16.13 -11.15
CA SER A 55 8.67 -16.96 -11.28
C SER A 55 9.80 -16.21 -11.97
N THR A 56 10.98 -16.24 -11.39
CA THR A 56 12.15 -15.54 -11.92
C THR A 56 13.35 -16.48 -12.05
N THR A 57 14.42 -16.00 -12.63
CA THR A 57 15.73 -16.70 -12.61
C THR A 57 16.48 -16.54 -11.29
N ASN A 58 15.90 -15.88 -10.31
CA ASN A 58 16.45 -15.73 -8.97
C ASN A 58 15.38 -15.90 -7.88
N GLY A 59 14.68 -17.04 -7.94
CA GLY A 59 13.67 -17.41 -6.96
C GLY A 59 12.24 -17.08 -7.38
N LEU A 60 11.33 -17.20 -6.41
CA LEU A 60 9.90 -17.02 -6.55
C LEU A 60 9.44 -15.80 -5.74
N SER A 61 8.77 -14.83 -6.38
CA SER A 61 8.25 -13.63 -5.72
C SER A 61 6.73 -13.70 -5.58
N ARG A 62 6.20 -13.43 -4.40
CA ARG A 62 4.77 -13.20 -4.14
C ARG A 62 4.50 -11.71 -4.00
N TYR A 63 3.51 -11.21 -4.72
CA TYR A 63 3.09 -9.80 -4.74
C TYR A 63 1.67 -9.63 -4.23
N ASP A 64 1.45 -8.67 -3.35
CA ASP A 64 0.14 -8.37 -2.73
C ASP A 64 -0.50 -7.06 -3.23
N GLY A 65 0.09 -6.45 -4.26
CA GLY A 65 -0.30 -5.14 -4.78
C GLY A 65 0.53 -3.98 -4.22
N HIS A 66 1.30 -4.19 -3.17
CA HIS A 66 2.09 -3.16 -2.50
C HIS A 66 3.54 -3.59 -2.23
N SER A 67 3.75 -4.85 -1.87
CA SER A 67 5.05 -5.37 -1.45
C SER A 67 5.34 -6.75 -2.03
N PHE A 68 6.62 -7.08 -2.12
CA PHE A 68 7.11 -8.38 -2.55
C PHE A 68 7.64 -9.20 -1.36
N ILE A 69 7.32 -10.49 -1.37
CA ILE A 69 8.00 -11.49 -0.56
C ILE A 69 8.70 -12.45 -1.51
N THR A 70 10.02 -12.58 -1.38
CA THR A 70 10.83 -13.44 -2.24
C THR A 70 11.21 -14.72 -1.50
N LEU A 71 10.95 -15.87 -2.13
CA LEU A 71 11.33 -17.20 -1.69
C LEU A 71 12.56 -17.66 -2.48
N LEU A 72 13.62 -18.00 -1.76
CA LEU A 72 14.88 -18.45 -2.33
C LEU A 72 15.19 -19.88 -1.86
N PRO A 73 16.04 -20.64 -2.61
CA PRO A 73 16.57 -21.89 -2.12
C PRO A 73 17.40 -21.70 -0.84
N GLU A 74 17.15 -22.52 0.17
CA GLU A 74 17.92 -22.54 1.41
C GLU A 74 19.01 -23.61 1.35
N LYS A 75 20.27 -23.20 1.58
CA LYS A 75 21.44 -24.05 1.35
C LYS A 75 21.49 -25.27 2.25
N ASP A 76 20.90 -25.20 3.45
CA ASP A 76 20.97 -26.26 4.46
C ASP A 76 19.61 -26.90 4.75
N SER A 77 18.55 -26.53 3.99
CA SER A 77 17.21 -27.08 4.13
C SER A 77 16.85 -27.94 2.93
N PRO A 78 16.67 -29.28 3.13
CA PRO A 78 16.20 -30.14 2.04
C PRO A 78 14.75 -29.85 1.64
N ILE A 79 14.01 -29.11 2.47
CA ILE A 79 12.63 -28.73 2.24
C ILE A 79 12.62 -27.22 1.97
N SER A 80 12.99 -26.83 0.76
CA SER A 80 13.02 -25.45 0.29
C SER A 80 12.71 -25.39 -1.20
N LEU A 81 12.82 -24.24 -1.82
CA LEU A 81 12.78 -24.11 -3.27
C LEU A 81 13.94 -24.91 -3.89
N ALA A 82 13.65 -25.77 -4.86
CA ALA A 82 14.65 -26.71 -5.40
C ALA A 82 15.79 -26.01 -6.17
N ASP A 83 15.51 -24.86 -6.80
CA ASP A 83 16.47 -24.14 -7.64
C ASP A 83 16.10 -22.66 -7.67
N TYR A 84 17.06 -21.77 -7.88
CA TYR A 84 16.85 -20.34 -8.13
C TYR A 84 16.03 -20.08 -9.39
N HIS A 85 16.17 -20.95 -10.41
CA HIS A 85 15.51 -20.80 -11.71
C HIS A 85 14.15 -21.49 -11.68
N VAL A 86 13.10 -20.74 -11.44
CA VAL A 86 11.72 -21.22 -11.46
C VAL A 86 11.16 -21.15 -12.88
N LYS A 87 10.56 -22.25 -13.35
CA LYS A 87 10.03 -22.38 -14.72
C LYS A 87 8.51 -22.21 -14.79
N LYS A 88 7.77 -22.84 -13.85
CA LYS A 88 6.30 -22.82 -13.87
C LYS A 88 5.73 -22.94 -12.46
N ILE A 89 4.55 -22.33 -12.28
CA ILE A 89 3.81 -22.30 -11.02
C ILE A 89 2.38 -22.78 -11.27
N ASP A 90 1.83 -23.56 -10.34
CA ASP A 90 0.44 -24.01 -10.40
C ASP A 90 -0.08 -24.30 -8.98
N GLU A 91 -1.38 -24.07 -8.70
CA GLU A 91 -2.01 -24.35 -7.41
C GLU A 91 -2.97 -25.54 -7.53
N ASP A 92 -2.86 -26.49 -6.58
CA ASP A 92 -3.78 -27.62 -6.53
C ASP A 92 -5.09 -27.32 -5.78
N LYS A 93 -6.02 -28.29 -5.76
CA LYS A 93 -7.32 -28.16 -5.09
C LYS A 93 -7.19 -28.09 -3.57
N ASN A 94 -6.10 -28.60 -3.02
CA ASN A 94 -5.83 -28.64 -1.58
C ASN A 94 -5.20 -27.35 -1.05
N GLY A 95 -4.81 -26.41 -1.96
CA GLY A 95 -4.17 -25.14 -1.58
C GLY A 95 -2.67 -25.22 -1.45
N PHE A 96 -2.03 -26.15 -2.14
CA PHE A 96 -0.58 -26.24 -2.28
C PHE A 96 -0.14 -25.63 -3.61
N LEU A 97 0.91 -24.82 -3.56
CA LEU A 97 1.54 -24.25 -4.73
C LEU A 97 2.66 -25.19 -5.21
N TRP A 98 2.53 -25.67 -6.44
CA TRP A 98 3.51 -26.54 -7.09
C TRP A 98 4.43 -25.69 -7.95
N VAL A 99 5.70 -25.71 -7.63
CA VAL A 99 6.73 -24.88 -8.27
C VAL A 99 7.71 -25.78 -9.01
N LEU A 100 7.73 -25.66 -10.34
CA LEU A 100 8.63 -26.42 -11.19
C LEU A 100 9.88 -25.60 -11.50
N SER A 101 11.06 -26.13 -11.18
CA SER A 101 12.35 -25.52 -11.56
C SER A 101 12.75 -25.86 -13.00
N THR A 102 13.77 -25.16 -13.53
CA THR A 102 14.36 -25.48 -14.84
C THR A 102 15.11 -26.80 -14.84
N SER A 103 15.57 -27.31 -13.70
CA SER A 103 16.11 -28.63 -13.51
C SER A 103 15.02 -29.73 -13.49
N ASN A 104 13.78 -29.40 -13.74
CA ASN A 104 12.60 -30.26 -13.70
C ASN A 104 12.35 -30.93 -12.34
N VAL A 105 12.66 -30.23 -11.26
CA VAL A 105 12.34 -30.64 -9.90
C VAL A 105 11.15 -29.82 -9.40
N PHE A 106 10.15 -30.48 -8.81
CA PHE A 106 9.03 -29.83 -8.16
C PHE A 106 9.36 -29.50 -6.69
N SER A 107 8.98 -28.32 -6.26
CA SER A 107 8.85 -27.95 -4.86
C SER A 107 7.37 -27.73 -4.56
N CYS A 108 6.91 -28.08 -3.38
CA CYS A 108 5.54 -27.90 -2.93
C CYS A 108 5.53 -26.91 -1.76
N TYR A 109 4.75 -25.82 -1.91
CA TYR A 109 4.64 -24.76 -0.91
C TYR A 109 3.21 -24.73 -0.35
N ASP A 110 3.11 -24.81 0.97
CA ASP A 110 1.84 -24.70 1.67
C ASP A 110 1.46 -23.22 1.84
N LEU A 111 0.42 -22.79 1.13
CA LEU A 111 -0.08 -21.41 1.17
C LEU A 111 -0.69 -21.05 2.53
N ARG A 112 -1.15 -22.04 3.29
CA ARG A 112 -1.74 -21.81 4.62
C ARG A 112 -0.66 -21.58 5.67
N HIS A 113 0.42 -22.35 5.63
CA HIS A 113 1.49 -22.27 6.62
C HIS A 113 2.69 -21.45 6.15
N ASN A 114 2.68 -20.92 4.92
CA ASN A 114 3.77 -20.15 4.31
C ASN A 114 5.14 -20.87 4.40
N CYS A 115 5.16 -22.16 4.13
CA CYS A 115 6.39 -22.96 4.17
C CYS A 115 6.42 -24.00 3.05
N PHE A 116 7.61 -24.40 2.65
CA PHE A 116 7.77 -25.57 1.79
C PHE A 116 7.51 -26.83 2.58
N VAL A 117 6.94 -27.85 1.92
CA VAL A 117 6.57 -29.12 2.54
C VAL A 117 7.21 -30.31 1.82
N ASP A 118 7.58 -31.32 2.59
CA ASP A 118 8.03 -32.60 2.03
C ASP A 118 6.84 -33.45 1.59
N PHE A 119 6.55 -33.42 0.31
CA PHE A 119 5.50 -34.23 -0.31
C PHE A 119 5.96 -35.65 -0.67
N THR A 120 7.26 -35.93 -0.56
CA THR A 120 7.86 -37.25 -0.90
C THR A 120 7.86 -38.19 0.28
N GLY A 121 7.92 -37.69 1.50
CA GLY A 121 8.10 -38.46 2.74
C GLY A 121 9.49 -39.03 2.93
N CYS A 122 10.50 -38.66 2.09
CA CYS A 122 11.86 -39.18 2.11
C CYS A 122 12.91 -38.11 2.44
N GLY A 123 12.54 -36.85 2.56
CA GLY A 123 13.46 -35.77 2.89
C GLY A 123 14.46 -35.38 1.78
N GLU A 124 14.29 -35.89 0.57
CA GLU A 124 15.20 -35.66 -0.55
C GLU A 124 14.48 -35.17 -1.79
N HIS A 125 15.05 -34.17 -2.45
CA HIS A 125 14.62 -33.69 -3.78
C HIS A 125 15.00 -34.67 -4.92
N ASP A 126 15.00 -35.96 -4.67
CA ASP A 126 15.79 -36.91 -5.43
C ASP A 126 15.22 -37.36 -6.79
N GLN A 127 14.12 -36.80 -7.28
CA GLN A 127 13.62 -37.16 -8.60
C GLN A 127 13.12 -35.98 -9.41
N ALA A 128 13.75 -35.73 -10.56
CA ALA A 128 13.28 -34.75 -11.53
C ALA A 128 12.02 -35.26 -12.25
N TYR A 129 10.94 -34.53 -12.19
CA TYR A 129 9.71 -34.76 -12.93
C TYR A 129 9.37 -33.50 -13.73
N ALA A 130 9.02 -33.67 -15.02
CA ALA A 130 8.77 -32.53 -15.91
C ALA A 130 7.28 -32.17 -16.01
N TYR A 131 6.40 -33.08 -15.65
CA TYR A 131 4.96 -32.95 -15.84
C TYR A 131 4.20 -33.27 -14.56
N ARG A 132 3.07 -32.57 -14.37
CA ARG A 132 2.11 -32.79 -13.29
C ARG A 132 0.69 -32.80 -13.84
N VAL A 133 -0.13 -33.73 -13.36
CA VAL A 133 -1.57 -33.74 -13.56
C VAL A 133 -2.25 -33.96 -12.21
N GLU A 134 -3.26 -33.17 -11.93
CA GLU A 134 -4.13 -33.32 -10.76
C GLU A 134 -5.42 -34.02 -11.17
N THR A 135 -5.79 -35.05 -10.43
CA THR A 135 -7.02 -35.83 -10.64
C THR A 135 -8.21 -35.16 -9.93
N ALA A 136 -9.44 -35.57 -10.29
CA ALA A 136 -10.66 -35.03 -9.74
C ALA A 136 -10.74 -35.15 -8.20
N ASN A 137 -10.13 -36.21 -7.63
CA ASN A 137 -10.07 -36.44 -6.19
C ASN A 137 -8.94 -35.68 -5.47
N GLY A 138 -8.14 -34.87 -6.18
CA GLY A 138 -7.04 -34.07 -5.61
C GLY A 138 -5.70 -34.78 -5.51
N ASP A 139 -5.56 -36.02 -6.07
CA ASP A 139 -4.27 -36.67 -6.18
C ASP A 139 -3.41 -36.00 -7.27
N ASN A 140 -2.13 -35.79 -6.97
CA ASN A 140 -1.17 -35.24 -7.93
C ASN A 140 -0.30 -36.36 -8.51
N TRP A 141 -0.21 -36.41 -9.82
CA TRP A 141 0.63 -37.38 -10.54
C TRP A 141 1.77 -36.65 -11.24
N LEU A 142 3.01 -37.09 -10.95
CA LEU A 142 4.22 -36.53 -11.51
C LEU A 142 4.91 -37.54 -12.41
N TRP A 143 5.45 -37.13 -13.59
CA TRP A 143 6.27 -37.97 -14.46
C TRP A 143 7.27 -37.16 -15.30
N ASP A 144 8.31 -37.84 -15.84
CA ASP A 144 9.35 -37.16 -16.63
C ASP A 144 9.67 -37.83 -17.98
N GLY A 145 9.00 -38.90 -18.33
CA GLY A 145 9.26 -39.67 -19.54
C GLY A 145 10.45 -40.69 -19.46
N GLN A 146 11.12 -40.82 -18.33
CA GLN A 146 12.22 -41.78 -18.17
C GLN A 146 12.20 -42.59 -16.86
N LYS A 147 11.64 -42.03 -15.79
CA LYS A 147 11.74 -42.57 -14.41
C LYS A 147 10.45 -43.17 -13.87
N GLY A 148 9.46 -43.41 -14.75
CA GLY A 148 8.13 -43.80 -14.34
C GLY A 148 7.29 -42.60 -13.87
N CYS A 149 6.33 -42.87 -13.01
CA CYS A 149 5.49 -41.79 -12.43
C CYS A 149 5.28 -42.00 -10.93
N ARG A 150 4.93 -40.90 -10.27
CA ARG A 150 4.69 -40.88 -8.81
C ARG A 150 3.31 -40.31 -8.56
N LYS A 151 2.49 -41.02 -7.82
CA LYS A 151 1.22 -40.52 -7.27
C LYS A 151 1.47 -39.92 -5.90
N ILE A 152 0.94 -38.75 -5.63
CA ILE A 152 1.00 -38.03 -4.38
C ILE A 152 -0.42 -37.74 -3.94
N SER A 153 -0.80 -38.18 -2.76
CA SER A 153 -2.10 -37.98 -2.15
C SER A 153 -1.95 -37.23 -0.86
N PHE A 154 -2.87 -36.29 -0.59
CA PHE A 154 -2.92 -35.54 0.67
C PHE A 154 -4.19 -35.90 1.43
N GLU A 155 -4.05 -36.63 2.53
CA GLU A 155 -5.16 -37.07 3.38
C GLU A 155 -4.80 -36.87 4.86
N ASN A 156 -5.77 -36.45 5.67
CA ASN A 156 -5.60 -36.27 7.13
C ASN A 156 -4.38 -35.43 7.50
N GLU A 157 -4.12 -34.35 6.77
CA GLU A 157 -2.98 -33.45 6.94
C GLU A 157 -1.60 -34.06 6.70
N HIS A 158 -1.54 -35.22 6.01
CA HIS A 158 -0.30 -35.87 5.66
C HIS A 158 -0.20 -36.21 4.18
N PHE A 159 0.99 -36.04 3.62
CA PHE A 159 1.33 -36.51 2.30
C PHE A 159 1.64 -38.00 2.31
N SER A 160 1.13 -38.70 1.32
CA SER A 160 1.54 -40.07 1.03
C SER A 160 1.93 -40.17 -0.44
N SER A 161 2.97 -40.92 -0.75
CA SER A 161 3.45 -41.07 -2.12
C SER A 161 3.61 -42.53 -2.54
N VAL A 162 3.24 -42.83 -3.80
CA VAL A 162 3.39 -44.18 -4.38
C VAL A 162 4.10 -44.02 -5.73
N THR A 163 5.23 -44.72 -5.87
CA THR A 163 6.00 -44.75 -7.13
C THR A 163 5.57 -45.91 -8.01
N PHE A 164 5.43 -45.64 -9.30
CA PHE A 164 5.12 -46.60 -10.35
C PHE A 164 6.33 -46.66 -11.28
N GLN A 165 6.97 -47.84 -11.34
CA GLN A 165 8.17 -48.10 -12.12
C GLN A 165 8.15 -49.54 -12.62
N CYS A 166 9.00 -49.83 -13.60
CA CYS A 166 9.21 -51.18 -14.13
C CYS A 166 9.79 -52.13 -13.05
N GLU A 167 10.74 -51.64 -12.25
CA GLU A 167 11.45 -52.38 -11.21
C GLU A 167 10.51 -52.87 -10.09
N ASN A 168 9.42 -52.15 -9.84
CA ASN A 168 8.41 -52.58 -8.85
C ASN A 168 7.23 -53.34 -9.47
N GLY A 169 7.32 -53.67 -10.76
CA GLY A 169 6.29 -54.43 -11.48
C GLY A 169 4.98 -53.70 -11.75
N LYS A 170 4.92 -52.36 -11.57
CA LYS A 170 3.71 -51.61 -11.75
C LYS A 170 3.56 -51.01 -13.16
N LEU A 171 4.66 -50.84 -13.90
CA LEU A 171 4.67 -50.36 -15.27
C LEU A 171 5.42 -51.33 -16.20
N PRO A 172 5.01 -51.47 -17.47
CA PRO A 172 5.77 -52.20 -18.47
C PRO A 172 7.05 -51.46 -18.91
N SER A 173 7.04 -50.11 -18.84
CA SER A 173 8.21 -49.25 -19.13
C SER A 173 8.21 -47.99 -18.26
N ASN A 174 9.45 -47.59 -17.86
CA ASN A 174 9.62 -46.30 -17.13
C ASN A 174 9.46 -45.06 -18.01
N LYS A 175 9.39 -45.23 -19.32
CA LYS A 175 9.13 -44.10 -20.23
C LYS A 175 7.64 -43.85 -20.32
N VAL A 176 7.17 -42.93 -19.50
CA VAL A 176 5.80 -42.46 -19.49
C VAL A 176 5.64 -41.29 -20.47
N ASN A 177 4.77 -41.43 -21.47
CA ASN A 177 4.53 -40.44 -22.49
C ASN A 177 3.38 -39.53 -22.13
N SER A 178 2.32 -40.07 -21.51
CA SER A 178 1.07 -39.30 -21.21
C SER A 178 0.34 -39.98 -20.07
N LEU A 179 -0.42 -39.18 -19.32
CA LEU A 179 -1.28 -39.64 -18.23
C LEU A 179 -2.59 -38.85 -18.29
N ILE A 180 -3.72 -39.59 -18.20
CA ILE A 180 -5.05 -38.97 -18.14
C ILE A 180 -5.91 -39.66 -17.07
N GLU A 181 -6.93 -38.92 -16.57
CA GLU A 181 -8.02 -39.47 -15.78
C GLU A 181 -9.30 -39.65 -16.65
N ASP A 182 -9.99 -40.78 -16.52
CA ASP A 182 -11.24 -40.99 -17.20
C ASP A 182 -12.45 -40.47 -16.39
N SER A 183 -13.64 -40.46 -17.00
CA SER A 183 -14.88 -40.01 -16.36
C SER A 183 -15.30 -40.83 -15.12
N ARG A 184 -14.71 -42.00 -14.92
CA ARG A 184 -14.95 -42.90 -13.76
C ARG A 184 -13.89 -42.70 -12.64
N GLY A 185 -12.93 -41.80 -12.84
CA GLY A 185 -11.83 -41.53 -11.88
C GLY A 185 -10.72 -42.56 -11.94
N ASN A 186 -10.57 -43.35 -13.00
CA ASN A 186 -9.43 -44.22 -13.21
C ASN A 186 -8.33 -43.43 -13.93
N VAL A 187 -7.06 -43.71 -13.57
CA VAL A 187 -5.91 -43.08 -14.20
C VAL A 187 -5.31 -44.03 -15.24
N TRP A 188 -5.13 -43.49 -16.44
CA TRP A 188 -4.51 -44.25 -17.55
C TRP A 188 -3.08 -43.72 -17.77
N ILE A 189 -2.14 -44.65 -17.84
CA ILE A 189 -0.74 -44.32 -18.02
C ILE A 189 -0.25 -44.90 -19.33
N CYS A 190 0.07 -44.03 -20.28
CA CYS A 190 0.64 -44.38 -21.58
C CYS A 190 2.14 -44.47 -21.49
N THR A 191 2.71 -45.64 -21.76
CA THR A 191 4.15 -45.86 -21.72
C THR A 191 4.71 -46.22 -23.10
N GLN A 192 6.04 -46.24 -23.23
CA GLN A 192 6.70 -46.64 -24.48
C GLN A 192 6.43 -48.12 -24.81
N GLU A 193 6.17 -48.99 -23.84
CA GLU A 193 6.01 -50.43 -24.00
C GLU A 193 4.68 -50.91 -23.45
N GLY A 194 3.63 -50.06 -23.45
CA GLY A 194 2.33 -50.52 -23.06
C GLY A 194 1.41 -49.46 -22.43
N LEU A 195 0.26 -49.93 -21.99
CA LEU A 195 -0.83 -49.14 -21.41
C LEU A 195 -1.23 -49.74 -20.05
N VAL A 196 -1.31 -48.87 -19.05
CA VAL A 196 -1.69 -49.27 -17.67
C VAL A 196 -2.94 -48.53 -17.25
N LYS A 197 -3.88 -49.21 -16.63
CA LYS A 197 -5.06 -48.65 -15.96
C LYS A 197 -4.87 -48.77 -14.44
N VAL A 198 -4.99 -47.65 -13.74
CA VAL A 198 -4.93 -47.60 -12.29
C VAL A 198 -6.33 -47.24 -11.78
N THR A 199 -6.94 -48.14 -11.04
CA THR A 199 -8.22 -47.89 -10.33
C THR A 199 -7.90 -47.72 -8.86
N ARG A 200 -8.91 -47.34 -8.03
CA ARG A 200 -8.70 -47.21 -6.56
C ARG A 200 -8.05 -48.43 -5.92
N ASN A 201 -8.34 -49.65 -6.41
CA ASN A 201 -7.99 -50.90 -5.76
C ASN A 201 -7.04 -51.80 -6.59
N LYS A 202 -6.78 -51.45 -7.85
CA LYS A 202 -6.05 -52.36 -8.73
C LYS A 202 -5.25 -51.62 -9.80
N ILE A 203 -4.08 -52.20 -10.12
CA ILE A 203 -3.22 -51.77 -11.23
C ILE A 203 -3.30 -52.89 -12.27
N GLU A 204 -3.67 -52.55 -13.48
CA GLU A 204 -3.86 -53.51 -14.59
C GLU A 204 -3.04 -53.04 -15.81
N VAL A 205 -2.19 -53.93 -16.31
CA VAL A 205 -1.55 -53.76 -17.60
C VAL A 205 -2.55 -54.21 -18.66
N ILE A 206 -3.05 -53.23 -19.44
CA ILE A 206 -4.09 -53.47 -20.49
C ILE A 206 -3.42 -53.94 -21.79
N SER A 207 -2.23 -53.42 -22.07
CA SER A 207 -1.40 -53.83 -23.23
C SER A 207 0.09 -53.69 -22.89
N ASP A 208 0.90 -54.59 -23.43
CA ASP A 208 2.34 -54.60 -23.34
C ASP A 208 3.03 -54.58 -24.74
N MET A 209 2.28 -54.23 -25.78
CA MET A 209 2.73 -54.44 -27.18
C MET A 209 2.97 -53.15 -27.97
N HIS A 210 2.59 -51.99 -27.49
CA HIS A 210 2.62 -50.74 -28.32
C HIS A 210 3.19 -49.59 -27.53
N ASN A 211 3.89 -48.66 -28.23
CA ASN A 211 4.30 -47.39 -27.70
C ASN A 211 3.12 -46.41 -27.80
N PHE A 212 2.39 -46.21 -26.68
CA PHE A 212 1.28 -45.27 -26.62
C PHE A 212 1.81 -43.86 -26.30
N ARG A 213 1.53 -42.94 -27.26
CA ARG A 213 2.01 -41.52 -27.16
C ARG A 213 1.04 -40.64 -26.42
N ALA A 214 -0.28 -40.84 -26.61
CA ALA A 214 -1.30 -39.95 -26.14
C ALA A 214 -2.56 -40.72 -25.76
N ALA A 215 -3.34 -40.18 -24.86
CA ALA A 215 -4.64 -40.63 -24.48
C ALA A 215 -5.64 -39.47 -24.43
N PHE A 216 -6.92 -39.77 -24.69
CA PHE A 216 -8.00 -38.82 -24.57
C PHE A 216 -9.25 -39.52 -24.04
N SER A 217 -9.88 -38.94 -23.00
CA SER A 217 -11.13 -39.45 -22.42
C SER A 217 -12.31 -38.70 -23.01
N TYR A 218 -13.29 -39.45 -23.51
CA TYR A 218 -14.52 -38.91 -24.07
C TYR A 218 -15.71 -39.75 -23.59
N GLU A 219 -16.66 -39.13 -22.89
CA GLU A 219 -17.78 -39.81 -22.25
C GLU A 219 -17.33 -41.02 -21.41
N ASN A 220 -17.77 -42.25 -21.78
CA ASN A 220 -17.39 -43.50 -21.11
C ASN A 220 -16.25 -44.26 -21.79
N ALA A 221 -15.62 -43.67 -22.84
CA ALA A 221 -14.57 -44.31 -23.61
C ALA A 221 -13.23 -43.56 -23.47
N CYS A 222 -12.14 -44.33 -23.50
CA CYS A 222 -10.79 -43.76 -23.57
C CYS A 222 -10.17 -44.12 -24.91
N PHE A 223 -9.64 -43.12 -25.60
CA PHE A 223 -8.92 -43.28 -26.86
C PHE A 223 -7.43 -43.15 -26.64
N PHE A 224 -6.68 -44.02 -27.32
CA PHE A 224 -5.21 -44.10 -27.20
C PHE A 224 -4.59 -44.05 -28.59
N LEU A 225 -3.55 -43.27 -28.71
CA LEU A 225 -2.76 -43.12 -29.93
C LEU A 225 -1.39 -43.80 -29.77
N ALA A 226 -1.09 -44.74 -30.63
CA ALA A 226 0.22 -45.37 -30.72
C ALA A 226 1.18 -44.55 -31.64
N ASP A 227 2.47 -44.75 -31.49
CA ASP A 227 3.50 -44.05 -32.28
C ASP A 227 3.50 -44.37 -33.76
N ASN A 228 2.94 -45.52 -34.17
CA ASN A 228 2.73 -45.93 -35.56
C ASN A 228 1.50 -45.30 -36.19
N GLY A 229 0.73 -44.45 -35.48
CA GLY A 229 -0.51 -43.82 -35.96
C GLY A 229 -1.75 -44.62 -35.72
N ASP A 230 -1.70 -45.76 -35.05
CA ASP A 230 -2.88 -46.54 -34.70
C ASP A 230 -3.67 -45.91 -33.57
N ILE A 231 -4.98 -45.75 -33.73
CA ILE A 231 -5.89 -45.31 -32.68
C ILE A 231 -6.61 -46.53 -32.12
N TYR A 232 -6.61 -46.64 -30.81
CA TYR A 232 -7.31 -47.65 -30.02
C TYR A 232 -8.39 -47.01 -29.18
N VAL A 233 -9.43 -47.76 -28.85
CA VAL A 233 -10.48 -47.34 -27.90
C VAL A 233 -10.65 -48.42 -26.84
N TYR A 234 -10.81 -47.98 -25.59
CA TYR A 234 -11.26 -48.80 -24.49
C TYR A 234 -12.62 -48.31 -24.05
N ASP A 235 -13.64 -49.11 -24.16
CA ASP A 235 -15.02 -48.75 -23.90
C ASP A 235 -15.71 -49.69 -22.89
N GLU A 236 -17.03 -49.76 -22.94
CA GLU A 236 -17.86 -50.46 -21.93
C GLU A 236 -17.64 -51.96 -21.83
N ASP A 237 -17.11 -52.61 -22.84
CA ASP A 237 -16.77 -54.06 -22.80
C ASP A 237 -15.47 -54.40 -22.12
N GLU A 238 -14.78 -53.38 -21.57
CA GLU A 238 -13.51 -53.47 -20.85
C GLU A 238 -12.38 -54.11 -21.68
N LYS A 239 -12.36 -53.87 -22.99
CA LYS A 239 -11.31 -54.33 -23.90
C LYS A 239 -10.76 -53.19 -24.74
N LEU A 240 -9.50 -53.37 -25.14
CA LEU A 240 -8.82 -52.46 -26.04
C LEU A 240 -9.06 -52.89 -27.48
N HIS A 241 -9.74 -52.06 -28.26
CA HIS A 241 -10.06 -52.32 -29.68
C HIS A 241 -9.29 -51.36 -30.57
N PHE A 242 -8.73 -51.89 -31.68
CA PHE A 242 -8.22 -51.06 -32.76
C PHE A 242 -9.37 -50.40 -33.49
N VAL A 243 -9.23 -49.08 -33.74
CA VAL A 243 -10.26 -48.28 -34.41
C VAL A 243 -9.86 -47.97 -35.84
N GLN A 244 -8.74 -47.29 -36.02
CA GLN A 244 -8.29 -46.82 -37.31
C GLN A 244 -6.83 -46.38 -37.22
N ARG A 245 -6.09 -46.44 -38.36
CA ARG A 245 -4.77 -45.86 -38.52
C ARG A 245 -4.87 -44.49 -39.20
N ILE A 246 -4.03 -43.52 -38.65
CA ILE A 246 -3.83 -42.24 -39.27
C ILE A 246 -2.80 -42.34 -40.38
N GLY A 247 -3.14 -41.93 -41.63
CA GLY A 247 -2.18 -41.96 -42.73
C GLY A 247 -2.08 -43.30 -43.49
N LYS A 248 -1.10 -43.40 -44.38
CA LYS A 248 -0.83 -44.58 -45.19
C LYS A 248 0.30 -45.40 -44.59
N ASP A 249 0.28 -46.73 -44.87
CA ASP A 249 1.15 -47.77 -44.24
C ASP A 249 2.65 -47.58 -44.31
N ASP A 250 3.18 -46.65 -45.17
CA ASP A 250 4.62 -46.50 -45.41
C ASP A 250 5.23 -45.20 -44.79
N VAL A 251 4.64 -44.61 -43.77
CA VAL A 251 5.05 -43.30 -43.27
C VAL A 251 5.35 -43.34 -41.80
N ASP A 252 6.61 -43.10 -41.43
CA ASP A 252 7.01 -42.82 -40.07
C ASP A 252 6.31 -41.56 -39.53
N PHE A 253 5.37 -41.77 -38.63
CA PHE A 253 4.65 -40.68 -37.97
C PHE A 253 5.36 -40.27 -36.67
N HIS A 254 5.99 -39.13 -36.69
CA HIS A 254 6.36 -38.47 -35.46
C HIS A 254 5.27 -37.43 -35.11
N PHE A 255 4.57 -37.66 -34.02
CA PHE A 255 3.60 -36.67 -33.49
C PHE A 255 4.33 -35.55 -32.80
N THR A 256 4.05 -34.33 -33.20
CA THR A 256 4.61 -33.15 -32.60
C THR A 256 3.75 -32.67 -31.41
N THR A 257 2.42 -32.79 -31.55
CA THR A 257 1.47 -32.43 -30.49
C THR A 257 0.09 -33.07 -30.79
N HIS A 258 -0.77 -33.09 -29.77
CA HIS A 258 -2.14 -33.56 -29.88
C HIS A 258 -3.02 -32.82 -28.86
N PHE A 259 -4.28 -32.64 -29.21
CA PHE A 259 -5.19 -32.04 -28.26
C PHE A 259 -6.63 -32.40 -28.63
N GLY A 260 -7.60 -32.33 -27.67
CA GLY A 260 -9.00 -32.69 -27.91
C GLY A 260 -9.98 -31.57 -27.55
N THR A 261 -11.05 -31.49 -28.33
CA THR A 261 -12.27 -30.70 -28.03
C THR A 261 -13.41 -31.62 -27.60
N LYS A 262 -14.62 -31.09 -27.43
CA LYS A 262 -15.81 -31.88 -27.06
C LYS A 262 -16.08 -33.03 -27.99
N ASP A 263 -15.93 -32.84 -29.30
CA ASP A 263 -16.32 -33.85 -30.34
C ASP A 263 -15.14 -34.30 -31.20
N ASP A 264 -13.98 -33.65 -31.16
CA ASP A 264 -12.86 -33.88 -32.04
C ASP A 264 -11.53 -33.98 -31.27
N TRP A 265 -10.68 -34.90 -31.66
CA TRP A 265 -9.30 -35.01 -31.24
C TRP A 265 -8.37 -34.61 -32.37
N TRP A 266 -7.59 -33.57 -32.18
CA TRP A 266 -6.68 -33.01 -33.15
C TRP A 266 -5.27 -33.58 -32.96
N LEU A 267 -4.68 -34.03 -34.07
CA LEU A 267 -3.39 -34.71 -34.07
C LEU A 267 -2.45 -34.00 -35.05
N PHE A 268 -1.42 -33.37 -34.55
CA PHE A 268 -0.43 -32.62 -35.32
C PHE A 268 0.79 -33.50 -35.54
N THR A 269 1.20 -33.70 -36.77
CA THR A 269 2.33 -34.54 -37.14
C THR A 269 3.36 -33.74 -37.96
N THR A 270 4.51 -34.32 -38.19
CA THR A 270 5.54 -33.75 -39.09
C THR A 270 5.10 -33.60 -40.54
N LYS A 271 4.05 -34.26 -40.93
CA LYS A 271 3.55 -34.29 -42.30
C LYS A 271 2.21 -33.59 -42.54
N GLY A 272 1.55 -33.18 -41.47
CA GLY A 272 0.24 -32.52 -41.54
C GLY A 272 -0.61 -32.71 -40.31
N SER A 273 -1.83 -32.19 -40.34
CA SER A 273 -2.76 -32.19 -39.24
C SER A 273 -3.98 -33.06 -39.57
N TYR A 274 -4.38 -33.84 -38.60
CA TYR A 274 -5.52 -34.77 -38.70
C TYR A 274 -6.53 -34.46 -37.63
N ARG A 275 -7.81 -34.67 -37.94
CA ARG A 275 -8.90 -34.56 -36.97
C ARG A 275 -9.59 -35.93 -36.85
N PHE A 276 -9.61 -36.47 -35.66
CA PHE A 276 -10.33 -37.67 -35.31
C PHE A 276 -11.64 -37.29 -34.63
N HIS A 277 -12.77 -37.60 -35.26
CA HIS A 277 -14.08 -37.33 -34.71
C HIS A 277 -14.46 -38.43 -33.71
N LEU A 278 -14.63 -38.07 -32.45
CA LEU A 278 -14.77 -39.00 -31.33
C LEU A 278 -16.02 -39.84 -31.36
N SER A 279 -17.20 -39.26 -31.68
CA SER A 279 -18.47 -39.99 -31.73
C SER A 279 -18.59 -40.91 -32.95
N THR A 280 -18.12 -40.48 -34.13
CA THR A 280 -18.17 -41.30 -35.36
C THR A 280 -17.00 -42.23 -35.51
N ARG A 281 -15.94 -42.05 -34.69
CA ARG A 281 -14.65 -42.82 -34.73
C ARG A 281 -13.98 -42.79 -36.11
N GLN A 282 -14.05 -41.65 -36.81
CA GLN A 282 -13.48 -41.48 -38.15
C GLN A 282 -12.40 -40.39 -38.15
N VAL A 283 -11.29 -40.70 -38.87
CA VAL A 283 -10.24 -39.71 -39.15
C VAL A 283 -10.60 -38.95 -40.42
N ARG A 284 -10.48 -37.65 -40.36
CA ARG A 284 -10.54 -36.74 -41.51
C ARG A 284 -9.24 -35.98 -41.64
N LEU A 285 -8.71 -35.88 -42.85
CA LEU A 285 -7.70 -34.91 -43.17
C LEU A 285 -8.42 -33.56 -43.27
N ASP A 286 -8.21 -32.73 -42.30
CA ASP A 286 -8.91 -31.45 -42.25
C ASP A 286 -8.09 -30.39 -42.95
N ASN A 287 -8.65 -29.88 -44.03
CA ASN A 287 -7.96 -28.97 -44.92
C ASN A 287 -7.85 -27.51 -44.55
N PRO A 288 -8.43 -26.93 -43.51
CA PRO A 288 -7.98 -25.59 -43.17
C PRO A 288 -6.60 -25.57 -42.52
N ILE A 289 -6.09 -26.67 -41.96
CA ILE A 289 -4.78 -26.68 -41.26
C ILE A 289 -3.91 -27.85 -41.67
N ASN A 290 -3.48 -27.87 -42.89
CA ASN A 290 -2.41 -28.82 -43.26
C ASN A 290 -1.03 -28.19 -43.01
N ILE A 291 -0.65 -27.95 -41.73
CA ILE A 291 0.61 -27.33 -41.32
C ILE A 291 1.54 -28.41 -40.81
N PRO A 292 2.63 -28.73 -41.55
CA PRO A 292 3.66 -29.66 -41.09
C PRO A 292 4.35 -29.11 -39.85
N ASN A 293 4.68 -29.98 -38.90
CA ASN A 293 5.34 -29.62 -37.63
C ASN A 293 4.58 -28.57 -36.83
N ALA A 294 3.28 -28.53 -36.92
CA ALA A 294 2.45 -27.59 -36.22
C ALA A 294 2.58 -27.74 -34.70
N ARG A 295 2.58 -26.62 -34.03
CA ARG A 295 2.47 -26.49 -32.56
C ARG A 295 1.13 -25.82 -32.26
N PHE A 296 0.66 -25.92 -31.02
CA PHE A 296 -0.53 -25.22 -30.59
C PHE A 296 -0.31 -24.56 -29.24
N VAL A 297 -1.06 -23.52 -29.02
CA VAL A 297 -1.23 -22.88 -27.71
C VAL A 297 -2.73 -22.73 -27.46
N ARG A 298 -3.12 -22.82 -26.22
CA ARG A 298 -4.51 -22.69 -25.77
C ARG A 298 -4.62 -21.45 -24.91
N ASP A 299 -5.70 -20.68 -25.10
CA ASP A 299 -6.00 -19.57 -24.21
C ASP A 299 -6.77 -20.02 -22.94
N ASN A 300 -7.08 -19.09 -22.07
CA ASN A 300 -7.82 -19.31 -20.83
C ASN A 300 -9.32 -19.64 -21.02
N GLN A 301 -9.87 -19.41 -22.20
CA GLN A 301 -11.24 -19.78 -22.56
C GLN A 301 -11.34 -21.17 -23.19
N GLY A 302 -10.19 -21.73 -23.56
CA GLY A 302 -10.06 -23.05 -24.17
C GLY A 302 -10.11 -23.01 -25.69
N ASP A 303 -10.10 -21.84 -26.31
CA ASP A 303 -9.85 -21.70 -27.74
C ASP A 303 -8.38 -22.00 -28.01
N PHE A 304 -8.04 -22.35 -29.25
CA PHE A 304 -6.70 -22.77 -29.57
C PHE A 304 -6.14 -22.12 -30.84
N TYR A 305 -4.82 -21.99 -30.85
CA TYR A 305 -4.07 -21.34 -31.91
C TYR A 305 -3.00 -22.29 -32.41
N VAL A 306 -3.01 -22.57 -33.70
CA VAL A 306 -2.06 -23.48 -34.35
C VAL A 306 -1.09 -22.68 -35.19
N PHE A 307 0.21 -22.98 -35.07
CA PHE A 307 1.26 -22.27 -35.76
C PHE A 307 2.42 -23.21 -36.14
N ASN A 308 3.19 -22.76 -37.12
CA ASN A 308 4.52 -23.22 -37.39
C ASN A 308 5.42 -21.96 -37.54
N GLN A 309 6.68 -22.10 -37.80
CA GLN A 309 7.66 -21.00 -37.87
C GLN A 309 7.40 -19.97 -39.02
N THR A 310 6.20 -19.46 -39.19
CA THR A 310 5.79 -18.55 -40.28
C THR A 310 5.22 -17.20 -39.81
N GLY A 311 5.17 -16.93 -38.50
CA GLY A 311 4.56 -15.69 -37.95
C GLY A 311 3.03 -15.61 -38.14
N VAL A 312 2.40 -16.72 -38.47
CA VAL A 312 0.96 -16.83 -38.70
C VAL A 312 0.35 -17.75 -37.67
N LEU A 313 -0.68 -17.27 -36.98
CA LEU A 313 -1.50 -18.07 -36.07
C LEU A 313 -2.83 -18.42 -36.76
N HIS A 314 -3.19 -19.70 -36.74
CA HIS A 314 -4.51 -20.17 -37.09
C HIS A 314 -5.36 -20.27 -35.83
N TYR A 315 -6.29 -19.33 -35.64
CA TYR A 315 -7.19 -19.24 -34.49
C TYR A 315 -8.41 -20.14 -34.73
N PHE A 316 -8.68 -21.03 -33.78
CA PHE A 316 -9.82 -21.91 -33.74
C PHE A 316 -10.67 -21.65 -32.53
N GLN A 317 -11.90 -21.24 -32.79
CA GLN A 317 -12.88 -21.07 -31.74
C GLN A 317 -13.48 -22.42 -31.37
N LYS A 318 -13.33 -22.84 -30.12
CA LYS A 318 -13.76 -24.16 -29.61
C LYS A 318 -15.23 -24.46 -29.83
N GLU A 319 -16.12 -23.48 -29.66
CA GLU A 319 -17.57 -23.67 -29.71
C GLU A 319 -18.11 -23.73 -31.14
N THR A 320 -17.59 -22.88 -32.01
CA THR A 320 -18.12 -22.72 -33.37
C THR A 320 -17.29 -23.48 -34.42
N GLY A 321 -16.06 -23.88 -34.10
CA GLY A 321 -15.11 -24.46 -35.03
C GLY A 321 -14.62 -23.50 -36.13
N ILE A 322 -14.88 -22.18 -35.96
CA ILE A 322 -14.44 -21.16 -36.91
C ILE A 322 -12.92 -21.07 -36.85
N CYS A 323 -12.30 -21.18 -38.04
CA CYS A 323 -10.87 -20.95 -38.22
C CYS A 323 -10.63 -19.58 -38.85
N LYS A 324 -9.77 -18.78 -38.19
CA LYS A 324 -9.30 -17.49 -38.72
C LYS A 324 -7.78 -17.46 -38.78
N ILE A 325 -7.25 -16.81 -39.81
CA ILE A 325 -5.80 -16.66 -39.97
C ILE A 325 -5.40 -15.26 -39.46
N LEU A 326 -4.53 -15.22 -38.46
CA LEU A 326 -3.94 -14.00 -37.92
C LEU A 326 -2.51 -13.89 -38.39
N SER A 327 -2.25 -12.97 -39.30
CA SER A 327 -0.91 -12.67 -39.79
C SER A 327 -0.28 -11.62 -38.87
N LEU A 328 0.58 -12.05 -37.94
CA LEU A 328 1.18 -11.18 -36.93
C LEU A 328 2.48 -10.54 -37.42
N ILE A 329 3.31 -11.32 -38.14
CA ILE A 329 4.67 -10.94 -38.51
C ILE A 329 4.84 -11.19 -39.98
N ASP A 330 5.37 -10.21 -40.74
CA ASP A 330 5.76 -10.41 -42.11
C ASP A 330 6.93 -11.41 -42.17
N ALA A 331 6.80 -12.44 -43.00
CA ALA A 331 7.79 -13.49 -43.16
C ALA A 331 9.19 -12.92 -43.54
N ALA A 332 9.23 -11.72 -44.18
CA ALA A 332 10.48 -11.00 -44.50
C ALA A 332 11.16 -10.37 -43.27
N GLN A 333 10.43 -10.19 -42.15
CA GLN A 333 10.95 -9.56 -40.93
C GLN A 333 11.30 -10.58 -39.84
N MET A 334 11.08 -11.88 -40.08
CA MET A 334 11.34 -12.92 -39.12
C MET A 334 12.84 -13.10 -38.83
N MET A 335 13.21 -13.15 -37.58
CA MET A 335 14.57 -13.46 -37.15
C MET A 335 14.89 -14.93 -37.37
N PRO A 336 16.01 -15.29 -38.07
CA PRO A 336 16.30 -16.66 -38.45
C PRO A 336 16.59 -17.65 -37.33
N ALA A 337 16.70 -17.20 -36.09
CA ALA A 337 17.24 -18.00 -34.97
C ALA A 337 16.31 -18.13 -33.74
N ALA A 338 15.12 -17.57 -33.75
CA ALA A 338 14.24 -17.65 -32.58
C ALA A 338 13.28 -18.83 -32.68
N GLU A 339 13.22 -19.67 -31.63
CA GLU A 339 12.06 -20.53 -31.44
C GLU A 339 10.82 -19.65 -31.32
N GLU A 340 9.88 -19.81 -32.23
CA GLU A 340 8.59 -19.15 -32.10
C GLU A 340 7.90 -19.66 -30.84
N ARG A 341 7.64 -18.72 -29.94
CA ARG A 341 6.86 -18.92 -28.72
C ARG A 341 5.76 -17.91 -28.69
N TYR A 342 4.57 -18.39 -28.47
CA TYR A 342 3.38 -17.58 -28.29
C TYR A 342 2.71 -18.00 -26.99
N GLU A 343 2.29 -17.03 -26.19
CA GLU A 343 1.25 -17.21 -25.18
C GLU A 343 0.07 -16.37 -25.57
N VAL A 344 -1.12 -16.91 -25.35
CA VAL A 344 -2.38 -16.29 -25.76
C VAL A 344 -3.35 -16.35 -24.60
N ILE A 345 -3.96 -15.21 -24.31
CA ILE A 345 -5.08 -15.11 -23.37
C ILE A 345 -6.19 -14.26 -23.96
N GLN A 346 -7.43 -14.54 -23.56
CA GLN A 346 -8.57 -13.70 -23.88
C GLN A 346 -9.03 -12.97 -22.61
N ASP A 347 -9.22 -11.67 -22.70
CA ASP A 347 -9.74 -10.89 -21.57
C ASP A 347 -11.28 -10.91 -21.51
N ASN A 348 -11.84 -10.37 -20.44
CA ASN A 348 -13.27 -10.35 -20.19
C ASN A 348 -14.08 -9.53 -21.22
N ARG A 349 -13.40 -8.76 -22.07
CA ARG A 349 -13.98 -7.95 -23.16
C ARG A 349 -13.92 -8.68 -24.49
N GLY A 350 -13.30 -9.84 -24.54
CA GLY A 350 -13.08 -10.62 -25.73
C GLY A 350 -11.87 -10.21 -26.56
N LEU A 351 -11.00 -9.32 -26.04
CA LEU A 351 -9.73 -9.00 -26.68
C LEU A 351 -8.75 -10.15 -26.49
N ILE A 352 -8.08 -10.53 -27.57
CA ILE A 352 -7.10 -11.61 -27.58
C ILE A 352 -5.69 -11.00 -27.53
N TRP A 353 -4.99 -11.31 -26.44
CA TRP A 353 -3.63 -10.85 -26.16
C TRP A 353 -2.63 -11.93 -26.53
N ILE A 354 -1.64 -11.59 -27.33
CA ILE A 354 -0.68 -12.55 -27.87
C ILE A 354 0.73 -12.01 -27.56
N SER A 355 1.45 -12.68 -26.68
CA SER A 355 2.86 -12.39 -26.44
C SER A 355 3.75 -13.16 -27.40
N THR A 356 4.88 -12.56 -27.77
CA THR A 356 5.85 -13.16 -28.66
C THR A 356 7.27 -13.05 -28.11
N PHE A 357 8.14 -13.94 -28.51
CA PHE A 357 9.55 -13.87 -28.14
C PHE A 357 10.35 -13.16 -29.26
N GLY A 358 10.55 -11.86 -29.09
CA GLY A 358 11.34 -11.00 -29.99
C GLY A 358 10.53 -9.96 -30.78
N TYR A 359 9.20 -10.07 -30.85
CA TYR A 359 8.36 -9.15 -31.64
C TYR A 359 7.35 -8.35 -30.79
N GLY A 360 7.43 -8.41 -29.46
CA GLY A 360 6.57 -7.66 -28.55
C GLY A 360 5.20 -8.27 -28.37
N LEU A 361 4.17 -7.43 -28.15
CA LEU A 361 2.81 -7.78 -27.79
C LEU A 361 1.85 -7.42 -28.90
N PHE A 362 0.96 -8.36 -29.26
CA PHE A 362 -0.16 -8.12 -30.17
C PHE A 362 -1.47 -8.20 -29.41
N VAL A 363 -2.40 -7.33 -29.77
CA VAL A 363 -3.79 -7.35 -29.26
C VAL A 363 -4.74 -7.42 -30.45
N TYR A 364 -5.49 -8.49 -30.55
CA TYR A 364 -6.47 -8.69 -31.58
C TYR A 364 -7.89 -8.45 -31.04
N ASN A 365 -8.61 -7.56 -31.70
CA ASN A 365 -10.04 -7.35 -31.43
C ASN A 365 -10.88 -8.15 -32.46
N PRO A 366 -11.51 -9.26 -32.05
CA PRO A 366 -12.31 -10.08 -32.97
C PRO A 366 -13.56 -9.37 -33.49
N GLN A 367 -14.10 -8.37 -32.79
CA GLN A 367 -15.33 -7.66 -33.19
C GLN A 367 -15.08 -6.68 -34.32
N GLU A 368 -13.93 -5.99 -34.26
CA GLU A 368 -13.54 -4.98 -35.24
C GLU A 368 -12.59 -5.54 -36.31
N ASP A 369 -12.08 -6.76 -36.11
CA ASP A 369 -11.07 -7.41 -36.94
C ASP A 369 -9.75 -6.63 -37.06
N ILE A 370 -9.30 -6.05 -35.95
CA ILE A 370 -8.10 -5.20 -35.89
C ILE A 370 -7.06 -5.87 -35.03
N ILE A 371 -5.82 -5.90 -35.50
CA ILE A 371 -4.63 -6.30 -34.74
C ILE A 371 -3.81 -5.06 -34.43
N SER A 372 -3.63 -4.77 -33.13
CA SER A 372 -2.73 -3.73 -32.63
C SER A 372 -1.40 -4.36 -32.24
N HIS A 373 -0.28 -3.73 -32.61
CA HIS A 373 1.06 -4.22 -32.33
C HIS A 373 1.83 -3.23 -31.48
N TYR A 374 2.34 -3.70 -30.33
CA TYR A 374 3.07 -2.91 -29.35
C TYR A 374 4.49 -3.46 -29.19
N THR A 375 5.48 -2.62 -29.51
CA THR A 375 6.90 -2.95 -29.41
C THR A 375 7.63 -1.99 -28.48
N TYR A 376 8.72 -2.45 -27.89
CA TYR A 376 9.64 -1.60 -27.15
C TYR A 376 10.50 -0.78 -28.13
N GLN A 377 10.58 0.53 -27.88
CA GLN A 377 11.45 1.47 -28.60
C GLN A 377 12.28 2.26 -27.59
N GLU A 378 13.56 2.48 -27.86
CA GLU A 378 14.45 3.21 -26.93
C GLU A 378 14.01 4.65 -26.69
N THR A 379 13.34 5.25 -27.67
CA THR A 379 12.81 6.62 -27.58
C THR A 379 11.30 6.59 -27.77
N GLY A 380 10.56 6.81 -26.69
CA GLY A 380 9.10 6.86 -26.75
C GLY A 380 8.43 6.33 -25.48
N LYS A 381 7.11 6.45 -25.41
CA LYS A 381 6.30 5.84 -24.36
C LYS A 381 5.98 4.41 -24.77
N ASN A 382 6.57 3.47 -24.09
CA ASN A 382 6.39 2.06 -24.36
C ASN A 382 5.26 1.47 -23.51
N LEU A 383 4.38 0.72 -24.15
CA LEU A 383 3.37 -0.09 -23.43
C LEU A 383 4.04 -1.31 -22.80
N VAL A 384 4.99 -1.92 -23.51
CA VAL A 384 5.84 -3.02 -23.03
C VAL A 384 7.29 -2.58 -23.02
N HIS A 385 8.10 -3.08 -22.08
CA HIS A 385 9.48 -2.64 -21.88
C HIS A 385 10.51 -3.63 -22.45
N SER A 386 10.04 -4.66 -23.15
CA SER A 386 10.84 -5.61 -23.92
C SER A 386 10.03 -6.18 -25.06
N ASN A 387 10.72 -6.56 -26.15
CA ASN A 387 10.12 -7.33 -27.22
C ASN A 387 10.17 -8.85 -26.98
N PHE A 388 10.94 -9.29 -25.98
CA PHE A 388 11.11 -10.68 -25.62
C PHE A 388 10.18 -11.00 -24.44
N LEU A 389 8.98 -11.48 -24.74
CA LEU A 389 7.92 -11.74 -23.77
C LEU A 389 7.80 -13.26 -23.55
N HIS A 390 7.53 -13.65 -22.30
CA HIS A 390 7.47 -15.06 -21.90
C HIS A 390 6.11 -15.51 -21.40
N SER A 391 5.43 -14.67 -20.64
CA SER A 391 4.20 -15.08 -19.94
C SER A 391 3.12 -14.02 -19.99
N LEU A 392 1.88 -14.48 -20.05
CA LEU A 392 0.68 -13.68 -19.93
C LEU A 392 -0.22 -14.24 -18.82
N LEU A 393 -0.79 -13.36 -18.03
CA LEU A 393 -1.80 -13.72 -17.04
C LEU A 393 -2.92 -12.69 -17.08
N LEU A 394 -4.17 -13.16 -17.14
CA LEU A 394 -5.36 -12.35 -16.85
C LEU A 394 -5.68 -12.49 -15.36
N ASP A 395 -5.59 -11.41 -14.59
CA ASP A 395 -5.91 -11.43 -13.18
C ASP A 395 -7.44 -11.38 -12.94
N HIS A 396 -7.84 -11.66 -11.71
CA HIS A 396 -9.26 -11.62 -11.33
C HIS A 396 -9.89 -10.23 -11.45
N SER A 397 -9.08 -9.16 -11.56
CA SER A 397 -9.53 -7.78 -11.74
C SER A 397 -9.68 -7.40 -13.21
N GLY A 398 -9.30 -8.30 -14.13
CA GLY A 398 -9.35 -8.09 -15.58
C GLY A 398 -8.16 -7.35 -16.16
N ASN A 399 -7.05 -7.25 -15.42
CA ASN A 399 -5.81 -6.71 -15.94
C ASN A 399 -4.95 -7.83 -16.54
N VAL A 400 -4.10 -7.45 -17.49
CA VAL A 400 -3.17 -8.35 -18.15
C VAL A 400 -1.75 -8.12 -17.62
N TRP A 401 -1.14 -9.17 -17.09
CA TRP A 401 0.24 -9.19 -16.67
C TRP A 401 1.12 -9.76 -17.75
N VAL A 402 2.21 -9.08 -18.08
CA VAL A 402 3.13 -9.47 -19.15
C VAL A 402 4.53 -9.63 -18.56
N GLY A 403 5.04 -10.85 -18.58
CA GLY A 403 6.40 -11.18 -18.15
C GLY A 403 7.40 -11.10 -19.31
N SER A 404 8.57 -10.51 -19.07
CA SER A 404 9.62 -10.35 -20.07
C SER A 404 10.91 -11.04 -19.67
N GLU A 405 11.79 -11.26 -20.68
CA GLU A 405 13.12 -11.87 -20.48
C GLU A 405 14.07 -10.94 -19.69
N PHE A 406 14.02 -9.62 -19.90
CA PHE A 406 15.05 -8.71 -19.36
C PHE A 406 14.50 -7.49 -18.63
N ALA A 407 13.21 -7.22 -18.74
CA ALA A 407 12.62 -5.95 -18.29
C ALA A 407 11.57 -6.12 -17.18
N GLY A 408 11.54 -7.24 -16.47
CA GLY A 408 10.60 -7.46 -15.39
C GLY A 408 9.17 -7.73 -15.87
N VAL A 409 8.19 -7.23 -15.14
CA VAL A 409 6.76 -7.43 -15.40
C VAL A 409 6.10 -6.11 -15.78
N THR A 410 5.23 -6.17 -16.76
CA THR A 410 4.35 -5.04 -17.11
C THR A 410 2.91 -5.42 -16.78
N LEU A 411 2.28 -4.65 -15.93
CA LEU A 411 0.84 -4.73 -15.65
C LEU A 411 0.11 -3.80 -16.62
N LEU A 412 -0.83 -4.35 -17.38
CA LEU A 412 -1.64 -3.64 -18.36
C LEU A 412 -3.10 -3.61 -17.91
N SER A 413 -3.67 -2.43 -17.88
CA SER A 413 -5.09 -2.22 -17.60
C SER A 413 -5.72 -1.50 -18.77
N VAL A 414 -6.76 -2.09 -19.33
CA VAL A 414 -7.55 -1.41 -20.35
C VAL A 414 -8.59 -0.55 -19.67
N LEU A 415 -8.64 0.73 -20.02
CA LEU A 415 -9.67 1.63 -19.49
C LEU A 415 -11.08 1.07 -19.78
N SER A 416 -12.04 1.47 -18.93
CA SER A 416 -13.43 1.03 -19.06
C SER A 416 -13.98 1.32 -20.46
N GLU A 417 -14.83 0.46 -20.95
CA GLU A 417 -15.62 0.76 -22.14
C GLU A 417 -16.31 2.13 -22.00
N GLY A 418 -16.30 2.92 -23.09
CA GLY A 418 -16.89 4.24 -23.10
C GLY A 418 -15.95 5.39 -22.71
N SER A 419 -14.65 5.18 -22.62
CA SER A 419 -13.69 6.26 -22.50
C SER A 419 -12.46 6.07 -23.40
N TYR A 420 -11.95 7.17 -23.93
CA TYR A 420 -10.70 7.22 -24.66
C TYR A 420 -10.03 8.58 -24.49
N ARG A 421 -8.76 8.68 -24.88
CA ARG A 421 -7.98 9.90 -24.68
C ARG A 421 -7.46 10.44 -26.02
N ILE A 422 -7.60 11.77 -26.19
CA ILE A 422 -7.04 12.49 -27.32
C ILE A 422 -5.76 13.17 -26.87
N TYR A 423 -4.68 12.89 -27.60
CA TYR A 423 -3.40 13.56 -27.49
C TYR A 423 -3.20 14.46 -28.71
N PRO A 424 -3.33 15.79 -28.56
CA PRO A 424 -3.16 16.70 -29.71
C PRO A 424 -1.80 16.66 -30.37
N GLU A 425 -0.72 16.37 -29.61
CA GLU A 425 0.61 16.13 -30.12
C GLU A 425 0.96 14.66 -30.05
N HIS A 426 0.78 13.94 -31.14
CA HIS A 426 0.98 12.49 -31.21
C HIS A 426 2.46 12.07 -31.11
N GLU A 427 3.41 12.88 -31.57
CA GLU A 427 4.83 12.57 -31.52
C GLU A 427 5.48 12.78 -30.15
N SER A 428 4.82 13.52 -29.26
CA SER A 428 5.31 13.79 -27.92
C SER A 428 4.23 13.51 -26.89
N ILE A 429 4.26 12.32 -26.34
CA ILE A 429 3.40 11.95 -25.20
C ILE A 429 3.94 12.58 -23.91
N ASN A 430 4.81 13.58 -24.01
CA ASN A 430 5.38 14.24 -22.85
C ASN A 430 4.31 15.08 -22.15
N ASP A 431 4.16 14.93 -20.83
CA ASP A 431 3.08 15.48 -20.03
C ASP A 431 2.83 16.99 -20.17
N TYR A 432 3.87 17.75 -20.50
CA TYR A 432 3.74 19.20 -20.63
C TYR A 432 3.17 19.68 -21.98
N VAL A 433 3.40 18.96 -23.06
CA VAL A 433 2.97 19.38 -24.41
C VAL A 433 1.48 19.17 -24.58
N ASN A 434 0.96 18.07 -24.02
CA ASN A 434 -0.46 17.70 -24.06
C ASN A 434 -1.26 18.16 -22.84
N ALA A 435 -0.71 19.06 -22.00
CA ALA A 435 -1.46 19.61 -20.86
C ALA A 435 -2.54 20.59 -21.34
N ILE A 436 -3.78 20.16 -21.37
CA ILE A 436 -4.92 20.91 -21.87
C ILE A 436 -5.49 21.77 -20.75
N ARG A 437 -5.50 23.09 -20.96
CA ARG A 437 -6.00 24.04 -19.95
C ARG A 437 -7.45 24.43 -20.18
N THR A 438 -7.88 24.53 -21.43
CA THR A 438 -9.24 24.92 -21.78
C THR A 438 -9.78 24.09 -22.94
N VAL A 439 -11.07 23.78 -22.85
CA VAL A 439 -11.84 23.09 -23.90
C VAL A 439 -13.03 23.97 -24.23
N VAL A 440 -13.14 24.40 -25.48
CA VAL A 440 -14.18 25.32 -25.93
C VAL A 440 -14.97 24.70 -27.08
N LYS A 441 -16.29 24.64 -26.92
CA LYS A 441 -17.21 24.26 -28.02
C LYS A 441 -17.43 25.47 -28.95
N MET A 442 -17.21 25.25 -30.22
CA MET A 442 -17.38 26.26 -31.27
C MET A 442 -18.81 26.27 -31.81
N PRO A 443 -19.27 27.40 -32.42
CA PRO A 443 -20.62 27.52 -32.98
C PRO A 443 -20.92 26.54 -34.11
N ASP A 444 -19.91 26.03 -34.81
CA ASP A 444 -20.01 25.01 -35.87
C ASP A 444 -20.10 23.58 -35.33
N GLY A 445 -20.09 23.40 -33.99
CA GLY A 445 -20.12 22.13 -33.31
C GLY A 445 -18.76 21.50 -33.05
N GLY A 446 -17.68 22.07 -33.61
CA GLY A 446 -16.31 21.64 -33.35
C GLY A 446 -15.80 22.05 -31.97
N PHE A 447 -14.56 21.69 -31.68
CA PHE A 447 -13.90 21.93 -30.38
C PHE A 447 -12.52 22.52 -30.54
N TRP A 448 -12.17 23.43 -29.64
CA TRP A 448 -10.80 23.95 -29.56
C TRP A 448 -10.19 23.57 -28.21
N PHE A 449 -8.98 23.04 -28.26
CA PHE A 449 -8.19 22.64 -27.09
C PHE A 449 -7.01 23.58 -26.92
N GLY A 450 -6.98 24.34 -25.86
CA GLY A 450 -5.89 25.25 -25.52
C GLY A 450 -4.91 24.60 -24.57
N THR A 451 -3.61 24.57 -24.95
CA THR A 451 -2.56 23.96 -24.15
C THR A 451 -1.84 24.95 -23.23
N ARG A 452 -1.15 24.43 -22.22
CA ARG A 452 -0.26 25.23 -21.38
C ARG A 452 0.93 25.83 -22.16
N GLN A 453 1.29 25.26 -23.31
CA GLN A 453 2.38 25.79 -24.14
C GLN A 453 1.95 26.87 -25.16
N GLY A 454 0.66 27.19 -25.19
CA GLY A 454 0.12 28.23 -26.08
C GLY A 454 -0.32 27.71 -27.43
N ASN A 455 -0.38 26.42 -27.65
CA ASN A 455 -0.96 25.85 -28.88
C ASN A 455 -2.47 25.71 -28.70
N VAL A 456 -3.21 26.00 -29.79
CA VAL A 456 -4.64 25.76 -29.90
C VAL A 456 -4.87 24.74 -31.00
N TYR A 457 -5.46 23.62 -30.65
CA TYR A 457 -5.81 22.56 -31.58
C TYR A 457 -7.30 22.60 -31.85
N ALA A 458 -7.66 22.75 -33.11
CA ALA A 458 -9.04 22.71 -33.57
C ALA A 458 -9.41 21.29 -34.00
N TYR A 459 -10.53 20.84 -33.52
CA TYR A 459 -11.16 19.55 -33.83
C TYR A 459 -12.56 19.81 -34.39
N ASP A 460 -12.97 18.97 -35.30
CA ASP A 460 -14.32 19.03 -35.86
C ASP A 460 -15.35 18.45 -34.85
N LYS A 461 -16.62 18.40 -35.23
CA LYS A 461 -17.71 17.86 -34.39
C LYS A 461 -17.57 16.35 -34.07
N ASN A 462 -16.81 15.62 -34.92
CA ASN A 462 -16.54 14.19 -34.72
C ASN A 462 -15.25 13.95 -33.92
N LEU A 463 -14.62 15.00 -33.42
CA LEU A 463 -13.35 14.98 -32.71
C LEU A 463 -12.16 14.55 -33.58
N GLU A 464 -12.23 14.80 -34.90
CA GLU A 464 -11.11 14.63 -35.81
C GLU A 464 -10.26 15.92 -35.85
N ALA A 465 -8.94 15.78 -35.83
CA ALA A 465 -8.02 16.92 -35.80
C ALA A 465 -8.10 17.72 -37.13
N ALA A 466 -8.43 19.02 -37.05
CA ALA A 466 -8.59 19.90 -38.21
C ALA A 466 -7.37 20.82 -38.43
N SER A 467 -6.87 21.47 -37.40
CA SER A 467 -5.75 22.40 -37.50
C SER A 467 -5.09 22.69 -36.13
N CYS A 468 -3.84 23.22 -36.19
CA CYS A 468 -3.12 23.68 -35.02
C CYS A 468 -2.67 25.12 -35.20
N TYR A 469 -2.98 25.99 -34.26
CA TYR A 469 -2.56 27.41 -34.20
C TYR A 469 -1.53 27.57 -33.07
N LYS A 470 -0.29 27.94 -33.43
CA LYS A 470 0.77 28.20 -32.44
C LYS A 470 0.75 29.66 -32.02
N MET A 471 0.49 29.91 -30.75
CA MET A 471 0.63 31.23 -30.14
C MET A 471 2.05 31.41 -29.59
N PRO A 472 2.75 32.48 -29.88
CA PRO A 472 4.09 32.68 -29.37
C PRO A 472 4.07 32.89 -27.84
N TYR A 473 4.69 31.96 -27.15
CA TYR A 473 5.11 32.02 -25.73
C TYR A 473 4.03 32.23 -24.66
N ASN A 474 2.81 31.67 -24.80
CA ASN A 474 1.81 31.93 -23.77
C ASN A 474 0.79 30.83 -23.50
N TYR A 475 0.45 30.71 -22.20
CA TYR A 475 -0.63 29.84 -21.76
C TYR A 475 -2.00 30.44 -22.13
N ILE A 476 -2.86 29.68 -22.77
CA ILE A 476 -4.25 30.01 -23.01
C ILE A 476 -5.08 29.56 -21.82
N TYR A 477 -5.73 30.51 -21.15
CA TYR A 477 -6.56 30.23 -19.99
C TYR A 477 -8.04 30.26 -20.31
N ALA A 478 -8.46 31.10 -21.26
CA ALA A 478 -9.85 31.25 -21.64
C ALA A 478 -9.98 31.43 -23.14
N ALA A 479 -11.06 30.91 -23.69
CA ALA A 479 -11.46 31.18 -25.06
C ALA A 479 -12.99 31.25 -25.16
N SER A 480 -13.51 32.11 -26.03
CA SER A 480 -14.93 32.26 -26.27
C SER A 480 -15.17 32.84 -27.67
N CYS A 481 -16.37 32.69 -28.19
CA CYS A 481 -16.77 33.36 -29.43
C CYS A 481 -17.86 34.44 -29.15
N ASP A 482 -17.76 35.58 -29.79
CA ASP A 482 -18.81 36.58 -29.73
C ASP A 482 -20.01 36.21 -30.63
N GLY A 483 -21.02 37.04 -30.67
CA GLY A 483 -22.21 36.83 -31.49
C GLY A 483 -21.97 36.87 -33.00
N ASP A 484 -20.87 37.47 -33.45
CA ASP A 484 -20.46 37.55 -34.85
C ASP A 484 -19.49 36.38 -35.23
N GLY A 485 -19.19 35.47 -34.30
CA GLY A 485 -18.27 34.34 -34.51
C GLY A 485 -16.80 34.70 -34.38
N LYS A 486 -16.43 35.90 -33.92
CA LYS A 486 -15.04 36.28 -33.68
C LYS A 486 -14.47 35.54 -32.49
N LEU A 487 -13.25 35.03 -32.62
CA LEU A 487 -12.56 34.33 -31.56
C LEU A 487 -11.92 35.32 -30.59
N TRP A 488 -12.18 35.08 -29.29
CA TRP A 488 -11.60 35.80 -28.15
C TRP A 488 -10.72 34.85 -27.37
N LEU A 489 -9.42 35.13 -27.25
CA LEU A 489 -8.46 34.32 -26.54
C LEU A 489 -7.85 35.09 -25.37
N GLY A 490 -8.00 34.58 -24.18
CA GLY A 490 -7.40 35.11 -22.97
C GLY A 490 -6.11 34.37 -22.61
N THR A 491 -5.05 35.13 -22.34
CA THR A 491 -3.74 34.58 -22.01
C THR A 491 -3.29 34.94 -20.60
N ARG A 492 -2.28 34.24 -20.12
CA ARG A 492 -1.74 34.52 -18.79
C ARG A 492 -0.93 35.80 -18.69
N THR A 493 -0.18 36.21 -19.73
CA THR A 493 0.77 37.32 -19.60
C THR A 493 0.73 38.30 -20.77
N MET A 494 0.01 37.98 -21.83
CA MET A 494 -0.07 38.86 -23.03
C MET A 494 -1.42 39.51 -23.25
N GLY A 495 -2.31 39.44 -22.29
CA GLY A 495 -3.62 40.06 -22.37
C GLY A 495 -4.62 39.29 -23.22
N LEU A 496 -5.44 40.02 -23.97
CA LEU A 496 -6.58 39.54 -24.73
C LEU A 496 -6.32 39.62 -26.22
N CYS A 497 -6.46 38.53 -26.97
CA CYS A 497 -6.46 38.53 -28.41
C CYS A 497 -7.90 38.40 -28.94
N ILE A 498 -8.34 39.30 -29.78
CA ILE A 498 -9.63 39.25 -30.44
C ILE A 498 -9.39 39.20 -31.94
N ASP A 499 -9.71 38.09 -32.59
CA ASP A 499 -9.57 37.87 -34.02
C ASP A 499 -8.19 38.34 -34.56
N GLY A 500 -7.12 37.90 -33.85
CA GLY A 500 -5.73 38.23 -34.18
C GLY A 500 -5.23 39.59 -33.68
N ARG A 501 -6.07 40.43 -33.15
CA ARG A 501 -5.70 41.75 -32.61
C ARG A 501 -5.52 41.69 -31.10
N TRP A 502 -4.36 42.16 -30.60
CA TRP A 502 -3.99 42.14 -29.19
C TRP A 502 -4.43 43.41 -28.45
N TYR A 503 -4.93 43.23 -27.24
CA TYR A 503 -5.34 44.27 -26.27
C TYR A 503 -4.59 44.04 -24.96
N HIS A 504 -3.95 45.13 -24.49
CA HIS A 504 -3.06 45.09 -23.33
C HIS A 504 -3.51 46.11 -22.27
N LYS A 505 -2.98 45.94 -21.06
CA LYS A 505 -3.06 46.97 -20.04
C LYS A 505 -2.13 48.11 -20.40
N MET A 506 -2.65 49.33 -20.45
CA MET A 506 -1.85 50.54 -20.71
C MET A 506 -1.82 51.40 -19.49
N ALA A 507 -0.65 51.81 -19.01
CA ALA A 507 -0.50 52.69 -17.87
C ALA A 507 -1.10 54.06 -18.19
N GLY A 508 -1.99 54.57 -17.31
CA GLY A 508 -2.67 55.83 -17.51
C GLY A 508 -3.93 55.81 -18.40
N ASP A 509 -4.18 54.72 -19.13
CA ASP A 509 -5.43 54.58 -19.90
C ASP A 509 -6.49 53.84 -19.12
N THR A 510 -7.48 54.55 -18.65
CA THR A 510 -8.62 54.00 -17.88
C THR A 510 -9.54 53.12 -18.72
N LEU A 511 -9.46 53.18 -20.06
CA LEU A 511 -10.26 52.40 -20.99
C LEU A 511 -9.50 51.19 -21.57
N SER A 512 -8.22 51.00 -21.21
CA SER A 512 -7.45 49.82 -21.54
C SER A 512 -7.85 48.60 -20.66
N LEU A 513 -7.42 47.44 -21.01
CA LEU A 513 -7.60 46.23 -20.22
C LEU A 513 -7.06 46.44 -18.78
N ALA A 514 -7.74 45.87 -17.77
CA ALA A 514 -7.36 46.10 -16.37
C ALA A 514 -6.10 45.33 -15.98
N HIS A 515 -5.89 44.12 -16.54
CA HIS A 515 -4.74 43.26 -16.28
C HIS A 515 -4.45 42.33 -17.46
N GLU A 516 -3.18 41.86 -17.58
CA GLU A 516 -2.76 40.98 -18.68
C GLU A 516 -3.19 39.52 -18.47
N ASN A 517 -3.45 39.11 -17.24
CA ASN A 517 -3.86 37.73 -16.92
C ASN A 517 -5.36 37.59 -17.09
N ILE A 518 -5.79 36.93 -18.16
CA ILE A 518 -7.20 36.70 -18.48
C ILE A 518 -7.52 35.24 -18.07
N PHE A 519 -8.46 35.08 -17.16
CA PHE A 519 -8.84 33.76 -16.67
C PHE A 519 -10.17 33.27 -17.21
N ASP A 520 -11.09 34.21 -17.58
CA ASP A 520 -12.36 33.84 -18.17
C ASP A 520 -12.87 34.89 -19.15
N ILE A 521 -13.61 34.44 -20.16
CA ILE A 521 -14.28 35.26 -21.17
C ILE A 521 -15.69 34.70 -21.33
N TYR A 522 -16.66 35.51 -20.91
CA TYR A 522 -18.07 35.12 -20.91
C TYR A 522 -18.92 36.01 -21.77
N ARG A 523 -19.72 35.40 -22.65
CA ARG A 523 -20.74 36.09 -23.45
C ARG A 523 -22.09 35.96 -22.75
N ASP A 524 -22.67 37.09 -22.37
CA ASP A 524 -24.00 37.14 -21.74
C ASP A 524 -25.17 37.07 -22.77
N ASP A 525 -26.38 36.97 -22.26
CA ASP A 525 -27.61 36.90 -23.06
C ASP A 525 -27.89 38.13 -23.94
N LYS A 526 -27.19 39.24 -23.69
CA LYS A 526 -27.23 40.46 -24.49
C LYS A 526 -26.07 40.61 -25.48
N ASN A 527 -25.34 39.52 -25.73
CA ASN A 527 -24.11 39.48 -26.56
C ASN A 527 -23.01 40.42 -26.08
N ARG A 528 -22.96 40.75 -24.79
CA ARG A 528 -21.86 41.52 -24.21
C ARG A 528 -20.75 40.56 -23.76
N MET A 529 -19.50 40.96 -24.01
CA MET A 529 -18.33 40.16 -23.63
C MET A 529 -17.77 40.65 -22.30
N TRP A 530 -17.80 39.78 -21.32
CA TRP A 530 -17.23 39.99 -20.00
C TRP A 530 -15.89 39.29 -19.89
N ILE A 531 -14.90 39.95 -19.32
CA ILE A 531 -13.53 39.44 -19.21
C ILE A 531 -13.14 39.43 -17.73
N GLY A 532 -12.90 38.25 -17.20
CA GLY A 532 -12.36 38.05 -15.87
C GLY A 532 -10.86 38.13 -15.88
N THR A 533 -10.29 39.03 -15.08
CA THR A 533 -8.84 39.15 -14.97
C THR A 533 -8.36 38.78 -13.59
N PHE A 534 -7.17 38.20 -13.54
CA PHE A 534 -6.52 37.85 -12.28
C PHE A 534 -5.62 39.00 -11.81
N GLY A 535 -6.16 39.86 -10.94
CA GLY A 535 -5.48 41.06 -10.39
C GLY A 535 -6.00 42.37 -10.91
N GLY A 536 -7.01 42.40 -11.82
CA GLY A 536 -7.61 43.61 -12.35
C GLY A 536 -9.14 43.63 -12.25
N GLY A 537 -9.75 42.61 -11.66
CA GLY A 537 -11.19 42.46 -11.51
C GLY A 537 -11.90 42.05 -12.79
N LEU A 538 -13.15 42.49 -12.94
CA LEU A 538 -14.05 42.21 -14.05
C LEU A 538 -14.04 43.36 -15.06
N ASN A 539 -13.98 43.05 -16.36
CA ASN A 539 -14.01 44.00 -17.45
C ASN A 539 -15.20 43.72 -18.37
N LEU A 540 -15.84 44.77 -18.86
CA LEU A 540 -16.84 44.69 -19.92
C LEU A 540 -16.28 45.32 -21.18
N ALA A 541 -16.19 44.53 -22.25
CA ALA A 541 -15.78 45.06 -23.56
C ALA A 541 -16.91 45.86 -24.22
N VAL A 542 -16.57 47.05 -24.68
CA VAL A 542 -17.48 47.95 -25.40
C VAL A 542 -16.87 48.26 -26.77
N SER A 543 -17.60 47.94 -27.82
CA SER A 543 -17.15 48.26 -29.21
C SER A 543 -17.18 49.76 -29.46
N ARG A 544 -16.09 50.32 -29.95
CA ARG A 544 -15.99 51.73 -30.41
C ARG A 544 -15.29 51.79 -31.78
N LYS A 545 -16.08 52.03 -32.80
CA LYS A 545 -15.61 52.08 -34.20
C LYS A 545 -14.80 50.81 -34.55
N ASP A 546 -13.50 50.93 -34.67
CA ASP A 546 -12.62 49.81 -35.08
C ASP A 546 -11.85 49.15 -33.93
N ARG A 547 -12.17 49.43 -32.68
CA ARG A 547 -11.52 48.88 -31.47
C ARG A 547 -12.45 48.62 -30.33
N TYR A 548 -12.06 47.76 -29.42
CA TYR A 548 -12.73 47.56 -28.12
C TYR A 548 -12.07 48.44 -27.07
N VAL A 549 -12.90 48.96 -26.14
CA VAL A 549 -12.50 49.61 -24.89
C VAL A 549 -13.10 48.87 -23.74
N PHE A 550 -12.50 48.95 -22.55
CA PHE A 550 -12.85 48.09 -21.43
C PHE A 550 -13.33 48.96 -20.25
N ARG A 551 -14.56 48.69 -19.81
CA ARG A 551 -15.10 49.27 -18.59
C ARG A 551 -14.83 48.33 -17.43
N LYS A 552 -14.24 48.81 -16.34
CA LYS A 552 -13.69 48.04 -15.23
C LYS A 552 -14.63 47.97 -14.04
N PHE A 553 -14.76 46.82 -13.42
CA PHE A 553 -15.55 46.56 -12.24
C PHE A 553 -14.74 45.70 -11.24
N LEU A 554 -15.16 45.66 -9.97
CA LEU A 554 -14.45 44.95 -8.90
C LEU A 554 -12.99 45.40 -8.79
N THR A 555 -12.72 46.70 -8.95
CA THR A 555 -11.37 47.28 -8.98
C THR A 555 -10.84 47.63 -7.59
N GLY A 556 -11.43 47.14 -6.52
CA GLY A 556 -10.97 47.30 -5.15
C GLY A 556 -9.59 46.72 -4.89
N SER A 557 -9.16 46.60 -3.68
CA SER A 557 -7.90 45.91 -3.32
C SER A 557 -8.13 44.48 -2.86
N GLY A 558 -7.16 43.57 -3.15
CA GLY A 558 -7.10 42.22 -2.65
C GLY A 558 -7.74 41.17 -3.55
N ARG A 559 -8.02 39.98 -2.99
CA ARG A 559 -8.45 38.77 -3.71
C ARG A 559 -9.76 38.88 -4.48
N LEU A 560 -10.55 39.95 -4.27
CA LEU A 560 -11.76 40.21 -5.04
C LEU A 560 -11.47 40.61 -6.51
N GLN A 561 -10.25 41.10 -6.80
CA GLN A 561 -9.80 41.41 -8.16
C GLN A 561 -9.35 40.19 -8.95
N GLU A 562 -9.26 39.05 -8.29
CA GLU A 562 -8.81 37.78 -8.87
C GLU A 562 -10.03 36.98 -9.35
N VAL A 563 -10.59 37.44 -10.51
CA VAL A 563 -11.77 36.80 -11.11
C VAL A 563 -11.36 35.51 -11.81
N ARG A 564 -12.05 34.43 -11.48
CA ARG A 564 -11.80 33.07 -12.00
C ARG A 564 -12.83 32.67 -13.05
N MET A 565 -14.10 32.83 -12.77
CA MET A 565 -15.20 32.43 -13.65
C MET A 565 -16.37 33.37 -13.61
N ILE A 566 -17.06 33.49 -14.74
CA ILE A 566 -18.20 34.35 -14.95
C ILE A 566 -19.31 33.52 -15.59
N THR A 567 -20.52 33.59 -15.07
CA THR A 567 -21.70 32.98 -15.70
C THR A 567 -22.96 33.77 -15.42
N GLN A 568 -24.07 33.40 -16.04
CA GLN A 568 -25.36 34.04 -15.87
C GLN A 568 -26.42 32.99 -15.54
N ASP A 569 -27.28 33.28 -14.55
CA ASP A 569 -28.41 32.41 -14.23
C ASP A 569 -29.62 32.67 -15.14
N ASN A 570 -30.70 31.89 -14.97
CA ASN A 570 -31.95 32.04 -15.73
C ASN A 570 -32.66 33.38 -15.48
N LYS A 571 -32.36 34.07 -14.37
CA LYS A 571 -32.89 35.40 -14.02
C LYS A 571 -31.98 36.53 -14.52
N LYS A 572 -30.99 36.19 -15.33
CA LYS A 572 -30.02 37.09 -15.97
C LYS A 572 -29.13 37.81 -14.97
N ARG A 573 -28.94 37.29 -13.79
CA ARG A 573 -27.99 37.77 -12.80
C ARG A 573 -26.61 37.29 -13.14
N LEU A 574 -25.60 38.16 -13.02
CA LEU A 574 -24.23 37.82 -13.28
C LEU A 574 -23.61 37.25 -12.01
N TRP A 575 -23.07 36.05 -12.11
CA TRP A 575 -22.37 35.33 -11.06
C TRP A 575 -20.87 35.34 -11.36
N VAL A 576 -20.07 35.87 -10.44
CA VAL A 576 -18.64 36.09 -10.63
C VAL A 576 -17.89 35.38 -9.49
N GLY A 577 -17.20 34.34 -9.83
CA GLY A 577 -16.32 33.62 -8.93
C GLY A 577 -14.96 34.29 -8.78
N THR A 578 -14.53 34.49 -7.54
CA THR A 578 -13.27 35.16 -7.22
C THR A 578 -12.49 34.31 -6.17
N ASN A 579 -11.23 34.67 -5.93
CA ASN A 579 -10.46 34.10 -4.85
C ASN A 579 -10.88 34.57 -3.45
N LYS A 580 -11.87 35.46 -3.36
CA LYS A 580 -12.49 35.90 -2.08
C LYS A 580 -13.87 35.31 -1.84
N GLY A 581 -14.46 34.67 -2.82
CA GLY A 581 -15.80 34.12 -2.80
C GLY A 581 -16.61 34.47 -4.06
N LEU A 582 -17.91 34.31 -3.98
CA LEU A 582 -18.86 34.46 -5.07
C LEU A 582 -19.56 35.82 -4.99
N CYS A 583 -19.46 36.60 -6.05
CA CYS A 583 -20.21 37.85 -6.21
C CYS A 583 -21.42 37.63 -7.12
N VAL A 584 -22.63 38.01 -6.66
CA VAL A 584 -23.87 37.93 -7.45
C VAL A 584 -24.43 39.33 -7.67
N PHE A 585 -24.56 39.69 -8.95
CA PHE A 585 -25.09 40.99 -9.37
C PHE A 585 -26.51 40.84 -9.92
N TYR A 586 -27.38 41.77 -9.60
CA TYR A 586 -28.75 41.74 -10.09
C TYR A 586 -28.87 42.47 -11.47
N GLY A 587 -29.09 41.68 -12.53
CA GLY A 587 -29.32 42.17 -13.88
C GLY A 587 -28.25 43.16 -14.35
N ASP A 588 -28.70 44.29 -14.95
CA ASP A 588 -27.81 45.36 -15.40
C ASP A 588 -27.38 46.31 -14.28
N SER A 589 -27.72 46.05 -13.03
CA SER A 589 -27.36 46.91 -11.89
C SER A 589 -25.85 47.15 -11.77
N ILE A 590 -25.02 46.18 -12.17
CA ILE A 590 -23.58 46.37 -12.23
C ILE A 590 -23.14 47.54 -13.13
N ILE A 591 -23.88 47.78 -14.20
CA ILE A 591 -23.57 48.88 -15.14
C ILE A 591 -23.93 50.22 -14.54
N ALA A 592 -25.01 50.30 -13.77
CA ALA A 592 -25.47 51.48 -13.07
C ALA A 592 -24.66 51.77 -11.80
N ASP A 593 -24.42 50.71 -10.98
CA ASP A 593 -23.64 50.77 -9.75
C ASP A 593 -22.73 49.53 -9.62
N ALA A 594 -21.44 49.73 -9.75
CA ALA A 594 -20.42 48.70 -9.67
C ALA A 594 -20.33 48.02 -8.30
N HIS A 595 -20.92 48.60 -7.27
CA HIS A 595 -20.92 48.08 -5.89
C HIS A 595 -22.20 47.34 -5.52
N ASN A 596 -23.20 47.29 -6.39
CA ASN A 596 -24.48 46.63 -6.13
C ASN A 596 -24.38 45.12 -6.39
N TYR A 597 -23.69 44.41 -5.52
CA TYR A 597 -23.58 42.94 -5.50
C TYR A 597 -23.68 42.39 -4.08
N LYS A 598 -24.03 41.10 -3.96
CA LYS A 598 -23.92 40.36 -2.73
C LYS A 598 -22.68 39.43 -2.84
N LEU A 599 -21.83 39.48 -1.82
CA LEU A 599 -20.68 38.59 -1.67
C LEU A 599 -21.04 37.45 -0.73
N TYR A 600 -20.89 36.23 -1.21
CA TYR A 600 -20.97 34.98 -0.45
C TYR A 600 -19.57 34.42 -0.31
N ASN A 601 -19.15 34.13 0.91
CA ASN A 601 -17.78 33.65 1.18
C ASN A 601 -17.68 32.78 2.44
N TYR A 602 -16.49 32.28 2.68
CA TYR A 602 -16.17 31.52 3.86
C TYR A 602 -16.24 32.33 5.16
N GLU A 603 -15.80 33.60 5.13
CA GLU A 603 -15.78 34.51 6.30
C GLU A 603 -17.17 34.75 6.87
N ASN A 604 -18.19 34.80 6.01
CA ASN A 604 -19.59 34.99 6.40
C ASN A 604 -20.30 33.67 6.74
N GLY A 605 -19.63 32.53 6.58
CA GLY A 605 -20.20 31.20 6.77
C GLY A 605 -21.17 30.77 5.66
N ASP A 606 -21.13 31.43 4.50
CA ASP A 606 -22.04 31.14 3.37
C ASP A 606 -21.52 29.93 2.56
N LEU A 607 -20.20 29.82 2.40
CA LEU A 607 -19.51 28.79 1.58
C LEU A 607 -18.38 28.15 2.34
N PRO A 608 -18.10 26.85 2.13
CA PRO A 608 -17.05 26.11 2.84
C PRO A 608 -15.63 26.37 2.31
N GLY A 609 -15.45 27.13 1.24
CA GLY A 609 -14.15 27.46 0.66
C GLY A 609 -14.01 28.93 0.27
N TYR A 610 -12.76 29.39 0.14
CA TYR A 610 -12.45 30.78 -0.22
C TYR A 610 -12.45 31.03 -1.72
N GLU A 611 -11.84 30.18 -2.49
CA GLU A 611 -11.58 30.36 -3.92
C GLU A 611 -12.63 29.62 -4.73
N ILE A 612 -13.38 30.36 -5.53
CA ILE A 612 -14.35 29.82 -6.48
C ILE A 612 -13.62 29.47 -7.78
N LYS A 613 -13.57 28.18 -8.13
CA LYS A 613 -12.90 27.68 -9.32
C LYS A 613 -13.82 27.60 -10.53
N CYS A 614 -15.02 27.10 -10.33
CA CYS A 614 -16.01 26.96 -11.39
C CYS A 614 -17.42 27.25 -10.90
N ILE A 615 -18.27 27.72 -11.82
CA ILE A 615 -19.69 27.94 -11.59
C ILE A 615 -20.43 27.35 -12.79
N PHE A 616 -21.34 26.41 -12.54
CA PHE A 616 -22.11 25.75 -13.58
C PHE A 616 -23.61 25.91 -13.33
N ARG A 617 -24.37 26.09 -14.40
CA ARG A 617 -25.84 26.12 -14.35
C ARG A 617 -26.35 24.85 -15.03
N ASP A 618 -27.12 24.06 -14.31
CA ASP A 618 -27.72 22.85 -14.86
C ASP A 618 -29.01 23.08 -15.64
N SER A 619 -29.57 22.05 -16.23
CA SER A 619 -30.83 22.06 -16.99
C SER A 619 -32.05 22.43 -16.13
N GLN A 620 -31.97 22.18 -14.82
CA GLN A 620 -33.00 22.58 -13.84
C GLN A 620 -32.82 23.99 -13.28
N ASN A 621 -31.84 24.74 -13.81
CA ASN A 621 -31.44 26.08 -13.37
C ASN A 621 -30.87 26.17 -11.95
N ARG A 622 -30.39 25.08 -11.37
CA ARG A 622 -29.59 25.12 -10.15
C ARG A 622 -28.17 25.61 -10.48
N MET A 623 -27.61 26.36 -9.55
CA MET A 623 -26.23 26.85 -9.66
C MET A 623 -25.31 26.00 -8.84
N TRP A 624 -24.27 25.45 -9.47
CA TRP A 624 -23.26 24.60 -8.89
C TRP A 624 -21.97 25.40 -8.78
N ILE A 625 -21.38 25.46 -7.60
CA ILE A 625 -20.20 26.26 -7.30
C ILE A 625 -19.09 25.33 -6.82
N GLY A 626 -18.05 25.15 -7.63
CA GLY A 626 -16.86 24.37 -7.29
C GLY A 626 -15.80 25.26 -6.65
N MET A 627 -15.14 24.74 -5.61
CA MET A 627 -14.20 25.49 -4.78
C MET A 627 -12.86 24.77 -4.63
N LEU A 628 -11.82 25.53 -4.32
CA LEU A 628 -10.54 25.02 -3.91
C LEU A 628 -10.60 24.64 -2.42
N GLY A 629 -10.56 23.32 -2.13
CA GLY A 629 -10.52 22.78 -0.77
C GLY A 629 -11.87 22.69 -0.06
N GLY A 630 -12.93 23.31 -0.57
CA GLY A 630 -14.27 23.30 0.04
C GLY A 630 -15.27 22.35 -0.62
N GLY A 631 -14.84 21.50 -1.58
CA GLY A 631 -15.76 20.69 -2.38
C GLY A 631 -16.62 21.55 -3.30
N PHE A 632 -17.93 21.29 -3.35
CA PHE A 632 -18.85 22.11 -4.11
C PHE A 632 -20.11 22.45 -3.32
N SER A 633 -20.79 23.48 -3.78
CA SER A 633 -22.07 23.93 -3.22
C SER A 633 -23.13 24.04 -4.30
N VAL A 634 -24.39 23.74 -3.96
CA VAL A 634 -25.53 23.82 -4.86
C VAL A 634 -26.52 24.86 -4.33
N CYS A 635 -27.04 25.70 -5.23
CA CYS A 635 -28.02 26.70 -4.90
C CYS A 635 -29.15 26.71 -5.92
N ASN A 636 -30.39 26.72 -5.44
CA ASN A 636 -31.55 27.10 -6.26
C ASN A 636 -31.69 28.62 -6.26
N PRO A 637 -31.52 29.34 -7.39
CA PRO A 637 -31.58 30.78 -7.43
C PRO A 637 -32.97 31.26 -7.06
N SER A 638 -33.18 31.78 -5.85
CA SER A 638 -34.41 32.38 -5.38
C SER A 638 -34.62 33.79 -6.00
N GLU A 639 -35.80 34.41 -5.81
CA GLU A 639 -36.04 35.79 -6.21
C GLU A 639 -35.09 36.75 -5.51
N ASP A 640 -34.86 36.54 -4.22
CA ASP A 640 -33.96 37.37 -3.44
C ASP A 640 -32.51 36.84 -3.54
N TYR A 641 -31.67 37.48 -4.39
CA TYR A 641 -30.27 37.17 -4.56
C TYR A 641 -29.39 37.52 -3.35
N ARG A 642 -29.93 38.22 -2.37
CA ARG A 642 -29.20 38.61 -1.15
C ARG A 642 -29.28 37.56 -0.05
N ASN A 643 -30.19 36.56 -0.19
CA ASN A 643 -30.44 35.50 0.78
C ASN A 643 -30.45 34.11 0.13
N LEU A 644 -29.47 33.84 -0.74
CA LEU A 644 -29.31 32.50 -1.32
C LEU A 644 -28.88 31.50 -0.26
N LYS A 645 -29.45 30.29 -0.32
CA LYS A 645 -29.08 29.17 0.53
C LYS A 645 -28.31 28.17 -0.29
N PHE A 646 -27.22 27.66 0.29
CA PHE A 646 -26.34 26.69 -0.33
C PHE A 646 -26.38 25.36 0.43
N VAL A 647 -26.41 24.24 -0.31
CA VAL A 647 -26.17 22.91 0.19
C VAL A 647 -24.74 22.53 -0.20
N HIS A 648 -23.98 21.98 0.72
CA HIS A 648 -22.55 21.72 0.56
C HIS A 648 -22.28 20.22 0.49
N TYR A 649 -21.34 19.83 -0.36
CA TYR A 649 -20.87 18.44 -0.53
C TYR A 649 -19.35 18.43 -0.59
N SER A 650 -18.77 17.42 0.06
CA SER A 650 -17.33 17.25 0.22
C SER A 650 -16.92 15.77 0.12
N THR A 651 -15.66 15.48 0.41
CA THR A 651 -15.17 14.09 0.50
C THR A 651 -15.85 13.28 1.60
N THR A 652 -16.43 13.91 2.61
CA THR A 652 -17.20 13.22 3.65
C THR A 652 -18.53 12.69 3.13
N ASP A 653 -19.06 13.28 2.06
CA ASP A 653 -20.31 12.90 1.42
C ASP A 653 -20.09 11.93 0.24
N GLY A 654 -18.83 11.67 -0.15
CA GLY A 654 -18.46 10.75 -1.21
C GLY A 654 -17.77 11.37 -2.42
N LEU A 655 -17.57 12.69 -2.46
CA LEU A 655 -16.78 13.35 -3.51
C LEU A 655 -15.32 12.83 -3.51
N VAL A 656 -14.75 12.60 -4.69
CA VAL A 656 -13.39 12.02 -4.81
C VAL A 656 -12.29 12.92 -4.23
N ASN A 657 -12.43 14.25 -4.38
CA ASN A 657 -11.47 15.23 -3.87
C ASN A 657 -12.15 16.60 -3.69
N ASN A 658 -11.78 17.36 -2.64
CA ASN A 658 -12.38 18.66 -2.32
C ASN A 658 -11.89 19.84 -3.19
N MET A 659 -10.94 19.59 -4.09
CA MET A 659 -10.45 20.62 -5.03
C MET A 659 -11.17 20.46 -6.37
N VAL A 660 -12.31 21.15 -6.54
CA VAL A 660 -13.15 21.05 -7.73
C VAL A 660 -12.68 22.02 -8.80
N GLU A 661 -12.38 21.53 -9.99
CA GLU A 661 -11.85 22.31 -11.11
C GLU A 661 -12.90 22.64 -12.19
N SER A 662 -13.78 21.70 -12.53
CA SER A 662 -14.88 21.94 -13.47
C SER A 662 -16.10 21.07 -13.18
N ILE A 663 -17.28 21.52 -13.58
CA ILE A 663 -18.57 20.85 -13.39
C ILE A 663 -19.36 20.90 -14.70
N ILE A 664 -19.98 19.79 -15.08
CA ILE A 664 -20.82 19.69 -16.28
C ILE A 664 -21.95 18.67 -16.04
N GLU A 665 -23.09 18.86 -16.71
CA GLU A 665 -24.24 17.95 -16.68
C GLU A 665 -24.24 17.07 -17.94
N ASP A 666 -24.53 15.77 -17.78
CA ASP A 666 -24.73 14.88 -18.90
C ASP A 666 -26.20 14.88 -19.38
N LYS A 667 -26.48 14.23 -20.50
CA LYS A 667 -27.85 14.14 -21.09
C LYS A 667 -28.86 13.41 -20.19
N THR A 668 -28.41 12.69 -19.16
CA THR A 668 -29.27 11.98 -18.20
C THR A 668 -29.58 12.82 -16.96
N GLY A 669 -29.03 14.03 -16.86
CA GLY A 669 -29.20 14.93 -15.71
C GLY A 669 -28.26 14.63 -14.55
N LYS A 670 -27.27 13.74 -14.71
CA LYS A 670 -26.21 13.52 -13.72
C LYS A 670 -25.13 14.58 -13.86
N ILE A 671 -24.58 14.97 -12.72
CA ILE A 671 -23.56 16.03 -12.66
C ILE A 671 -22.17 15.40 -12.55
N TRP A 672 -21.31 15.75 -13.49
CA TRP A 672 -19.93 15.31 -13.50
C TRP A 672 -19.03 16.41 -12.95
N ILE A 673 -18.24 16.07 -11.95
CA ILE A 673 -17.42 16.97 -11.16
C ILE A 673 -15.97 16.56 -11.31
N ALA A 674 -15.23 17.33 -12.09
CA ALA A 674 -13.81 17.13 -12.30
C ALA A 674 -13.03 17.82 -11.18
N THR A 675 -12.10 17.10 -10.57
CA THR A 675 -11.34 17.57 -9.42
C THR A 675 -9.83 17.60 -9.72
N GLN A 676 -9.05 18.08 -8.78
CA GLN A 676 -7.61 18.05 -8.93
C GLN A 676 -7.04 16.63 -8.94
N TYR A 677 -7.81 15.63 -8.50
CA TYR A 677 -7.46 14.22 -8.59
C TYR A 677 -8.71 13.34 -8.65
N GLY A 678 -9.05 12.89 -9.85
CA GLY A 678 -10.21 12.05 -10.12
C GLY A 678 -11.46 12.83 -10.56
N LEU A 679 -12.46 12.11 -11.03
CA LEU A 679 -13.72 12.58 -11.54
C LEU A 679 -14.87 11.93 -10.76
N SER A 680 -15.85 12.73 -10.31
CA SER A 680 -17.05 12.23 -9.64
C SER A 680 -18.28 12.43 -10.50
N ARG A 681 -19.15 11.42 -10.61
CA ARG A 681 -20.50 11.51 -11.14
C ARG A 681 -21.48 11.55 -9.97
N PHE A 682 -22.18 12.65 -9.84
CA PHE A 682 -23.18 12.87 -8.79
C PHE A 682 -24.59 12.70 -9.35
N SER A 683 -25.42 11.93 -8.65
CA SER A 683 -26.83 11.74 -8.97
C SER A 683 -27.69 12.64 -8.06
N PRO A 684 -28.23 13.74 -8.54
CA PRO A 684 -28.94 14.70 -7.67
C PRO A 684 -30.23 14.16 -7.02
N ASP A 685 -30.84 13.13 -7.62
CA ASP A 685 -32.09 12.54 -7.11
C ASP A 685 -31.85 11.63 -5.90
N THR A 686 -30.71 10.94 -5.87
CA THR A 686 -30.33 10.00 -4.80
C THR A 686 -29.23 10.54 -3.88
N GLU A 687 -28.65 11.68 -4.21
CA GLU A 687 -27.50 12.29 -3.53
C GLU A 687 -26.29 11.34 -3.40
N THR A 688 -26.06 10.48 -4.42
CA THR A 688 -25.00 9.48 -4.44
C THR A 688 -23.87 9.86 -5.39
N PHE A 689 -22.66 9.48 -5.04
CA PHE A 689 -21.46 9.68 -5.83
C PHE A 689 -20.94 8.38 -6.41
N GLU A 690 -20.45 8.47 -7.65
CA GLU A 690 -19.63 7.44 -8.29
C GLU A 690 -18.31 8.09 -8.73
N ASN A 691 -17.18 7.51 -8.37
CA ASN A 691 -15.87 8.09 -8.63
C ASN A 691 -15.10 7.31 -9.69
N PHE A 692 -14.38 8.02 -10.55
CA PHE A 692 -13.66 7.48 -11.69
C PHE A 692 -12.22 8.02 -11.74
N PHE A 693 -11.31 7.11 -12.12
CA PHE A 693 -9.93 7.44 -12.45
C PHE A 693 -9.62 6.84 -13.82
N PHE A 694 -9.18 7.67 -14.74
CA PHE A 694 -8.94 7.26 -16.14
C PHE A 694 -7.44 7.25 -16.49
N SER A 695 -6.56 7.22 -15.49
CA SER A 695 -5.13 7.11 -15.70
C SER A 695 -4.44 6.48 -14.49
N ALA A 696 -3.49 5.59 -14.74
CA ALA A 696 -2.56 5.11 -13.72
C ALA A 696 -1.60 6.21 -13.27
N SER A 697 -1.28 7.16 -14.15
CA SER A 697 -0.46 8.31 -13.78
C SER A 697 -1.28 9.35 -13.03
N MET A 698 -0.69 9.93 -12.00
CA MET A 698 -1.31 11.03 -11.25
C MET A 698 -1.69 12.18 -12.18
N GLN A 699 -0.83 12.53 -13.15
CA GLN A 699 -1.02 13.64 -14.09
C GLN A 699 -2.24 13.45 -15.01
N GLY A 700 -2.55 12.21 -15.41
CA GLY A 700 -3.71 11.89 -16.23
C GLY A 700 -5.05 12.02 -15.51
N ASN A 701 -5.04 12.03 -14.18
CA ASN A 701 -6.23 12.24 -13.35
C ASN A 701 -6.31 13.66 -12.77
N VAL A 702 -5.40 14.57 -13.15
CA VAL A 702 -5.45 15.99 -12.78
C VAL A 702 -6.23 16.75 -13.85
N TYR A 703 -7.42 17.18 -13.50
CA TYR A 703 -8.29 17.96 -14.37
C TYR A 703 -7.99 19.45 -14.24
N ASN A 704 -8.37 20.21 -15.24
CA ASN A 704 -8.08 21.64 -15.30
C ASN A 704 -9.36 22.50 -15.29
N GLU A 705 -9.22 23.75 -14.79
CA GLU A 705 -10.27 24.76 -14.86
C GLU A 705 -10.65 25.01 -16.33
N HIS A 706 -11.93 25.29 -16.62
CA HIS A 706 -12.45 25.52 -17.99
C HIS A 706 -12.21 24.37 -18.97
N GLY A 707 -11.87 23.18 -18.45
CA GLY A 707 -11.52 22.02 -19.26
C GLY A 707 -12.69 21.08 -19.57
N ALA A 708 -13.95 21.45 -19.34
CA ALA A 708 -15.09 20.57 -19.57
C ALA A 708 -16.00 21.06 -20.70
N ALA A 709 -16.43 20.14 -21.59
CA ALA A 709 -17.40 20.38 -22.64
C ALA A 709 -18.24 19.13 -22.93
N ILE A 710 -19.37 19.30 -23.64
CA ILE A 710 -20.22 18.21 -24.07
C ILE A 710 -20.45 18.25 -25.57
N THR A 711 -20.33 17.12 -26.26
CA THR A 711 -20.63 16.99 -27.69
C THR A 711 -22.14 16.97 -27.93
N GLU A 712 -22.55 17.08 -29.18
CA GLU A 712 -23.97 16.97 -29.57
C GLU A 712 -24.50 15.55 -29.32
N ASP A 713 -23.68 14.54 -29.46
CA ASP A 713 -24.00 13.14 -29.18
C ASP A 713 -24.05 12.82 -27.69
N GLY A 714 -23.52 13.68 -26.84
CA GLY A 714 -23.53 13.56 -25.38
C GLY A 714 -22.24 13.03 -24.76
N LEU A 715 -21.18 12.92 -25.55
CA LEU A 715 -19.86 12.61 -25.03
C LEU A 715 -19.35 13.80 -24.18
N LEU A 716 -18.75 13.48 -23.05
CA LEU A 716 -18.14 14.47 -22.18
C LEU A 716 -16.64 14.56 -22.48
N LEU A 717 -16.16 15.77 -22.58
CA LEU A 717 -14.75 16.10 -22.81
C LEU A 717 -14.17 16.72 -21.56
N PHE A 718 -13.04 16.23 -21.05
CA PHE A 718 -12.32 16.86 -19.94
C PHE A 718 -10.85 17.04 -20.27
N GLY A 719 -10.37 18.28 -20.19
CA GLY A 719 -8.97 18.62 -20.30
C GLY A 719 -8.20 18.23 -19.05
N THR A 720 -7.12 17.47 -19.24
CA THR A 720 -6.23 17.04 -18.17
C THR A 720 -4.80 17.54 -18.42
N ASN A 721 -3.91 17.32 -17.43
CA ASN A 721 -2.48 17.55 -17.66
C ASN A 721 -1.87 16.57 -18.65
N HIS A 722 -2.64 15.59 -19.14
CA HIS A 722 -2.20 14.53 -20.04
C HIS A 722 -3.24 14.26 -21.16
N GLY A 723 -3.55 15.26 -21.97
CA GLY A 723 -4.54 15.18 -23.06
C GLY A 723 -5.96 15.49 -22.64
N VAL A 724 -6.89 15.28 -23.58
CA VAL A 724 -8.35 15.36 -23.35
C VAL A 724 -8.90 13.95 -23.18
N ILE A 725 -9.58 13.71 -22.07
CA ILE A 725 -10.35 12.48 -21.92
C ILE A 725 -11.76 12.68 -22.47
N VAL A 726 -12.20 11.73 -23.28
CA VAL A 726 -13.56 11.64 -23.86
C VAL A 726 -14.29 10.52 -23.16
N ILE A 727 -15.50 10.79 -22.68
CA ILE A 727 -16.29 9.84 -21.89
C ILE A 727 -17.69 9.73 -22.49
N ASP A 728 -18.13 8.50 -22.73
CA ASP A 728 -19.52 8.17 -22.99
C ASP A 728 -20.21 7.86 -21.64
N PRO A 729 -21.05 8.78 -21.12
CA PRO A 729 -21.68 8.58 -19.81
C PRO A 729 -22.58 7.34 -19.72
N LEU A 730 -23.04 6.82 -20.87
CA LEU A 730 -23.95 5.68 -20.93
C LEU A 730 -23.20 4.34 -20.87
N LYS A 731 -21.95 4.31 -21.32
CA LYS A 731 -21.13 3.10 -21.36
C LYS A 731 -20.18 2.99 -20.16
N VAL A 732 -19.74 4.13 -19.64
CA VAL A 732 -18.84 4.12 -18.48
C VAL A 732 -19.58 3.60 -17.25
N THR A 733 -19.06 2.49 -16.70
CA THR A 733 -19.52 1.92 -15.42
C THR A 733 -18.43 2.04 -14.37
N SER A 734 -18.80 2.41 -13.17
CA SER A 734 -17.90 2.26 -12.00
C SER A 734 -17.76 0.76 -11.70
N SER A 735 -16.57 0.33 -11.27
CA SER A 735 -16.39 -1.07 -10.86
C SER A 735 -17.38 -1.41 -9.73
N PRO A 736 -18.31 -2.35 -9.95
CA PRO A 736 -19.35 -2.64 -8.95
C PRO A 736 -18.84 -3.50 -7.78
N MET A 737 -17.66 -4.11 -7.88
CA MET A 737 -17.19 -5.06 -6.88
C MET A 737 -16.41 -4.38 -5.76
N THR A 738 -16.97 -4.38 -4.56
CA THR A 738 -16.22 -4.25 -3.32
C THR A 738 -15.59 -5.59 -3.00
N ARG A 739 -14.26 -5.68 -3.03
CA ARG A 739 -13.57 -6.90 -2.60
C ARG A 739 -13.34 -6.86 -1.11
N ASN A 740 -13.41 -8.03 -0.47
CA ASN A 740 -13.07 -8.15 0.94
C ASN A 740 -11.59 -7.87 1.16
N VAL A 741 -11.28 -7.25 2.28
CA VAL A 741 -9.91 -6.99 2.68
C VAL A 741 -9.24 -8.28 3.13
N ILE A 742 -8.03 -8.54 2.66
CA ILE A 742 -7.18 -9.65 3.10
C ILE A 742 -6.01 -9.07 3.90
N LEU A 743 -5.75 -9.63 5.07
CA LEU A 743 -4.61 -9.28 5.90
C LEU A 743 -3.38 -9.99 5.31
N THR A 744 -2.34 -9.22 4.95
CA THR A 744 -1.19 -9.73 4.19
C THR A 744 0.02 -10.01 5.05
N ASN A 745 0.40 -9.06 5.92
CA ASN A 745 1.60 -9.17 6.75
C ASN A 745 1.36 -8.66 8.17
N LEU A 746 2.09 -9.25 9.11
CA LEU A 746 2.21 -8.78 10.50
C LEU A 746 3.67 -8.40 10.75
N LYS A 747 3.88 -7.18 11.25
CA LYS A 747 5.18 -6.74 11.77
C LYS A 747 5.04 -6.46 13.26
N VAL A 748 5.91 -7.03 14.05
CA VAL A 748 5.98 -6.80 15.50
C VAL A 748 7.30 -6.12 15.80
N ASN A 749 7.25 -4.99 16.51
CA ASN A 749 8.42 -4.16 16.81
C ASN A 749 9.25 -3.78 15.54
N GLY A 750 8.59 -3.66 14.38
CA GLY A 750 9.22 -3.33 13.10
C GLY A 750 9.80 -4.51 12.32
N ILE A 751 9.75 -5.72 12.86
CA ILE A 751 10.23 -6.95 12.21
C ILE A 751 9.04 -7.73 11.66
N THR A 752 9.13 -8.17 10.40
CA THR A 752 8.10 -9.04 9.79
C THR A 752 8.10 -10.40 10.46
N VAL A 753 6.91 -10.85 10.88
CA VAL A 753 6.71 -12.11 11.58
C VAL A 753 6.57 -13.24 10.56
N GLN A 754 7.37 -14.28 10.71
CA GLN A 754 7.27 -15.52 9.92
C GLN A 754 6.43 -16.56 10.65
N VAL A 755 5.72 -17.40 9.90
CA VAL A 755 4.93 -18.50 10.45
C VAL A 755 5.85 -19.60 10.96
N GLY A 756 5.61 -20.10 12.17
CA GLY A 756 6.36 -21.24 12.72
C GLY A 756 7.75 -20.94 13.28
N GLU A 757 8.21 -19.68 13.23
CA GLU A 757 9.43 -19.28 13.93
C GLU A 757 9.24 -19.35 15.46
N LYS A 758 10.36 -19.46 16.17
CA LYS A 758 10.36 -19.44 17.63
C LYS A 758 9.79 -18.10 18.13
N ASP A 759 8.85 -18.14 19.04
CA ASP A 759 8.15 -16.99 19.60
C ASP A 759 7.25 -16.22 18.60
N SER A 760 6.96 -16.85 17.43
CA SER A 760 6.00 -16.28 16.46
C SER A 760 4.57 -16.35 16.97
N PRO A 761 3.81 -15.25 16.92
CA PRO A 761 2.38 -15.26 17.23
C PRO A 761 1.53 -15.93 16.14
N LEU A 762 2.13 -16.26 14.98
CA LEU A 762 1.43 -16.87 13.85
C LEU A 762 1.68 -18.37 13.76
N THR A 763 0.59 -19.14 13.83
CA THR A 763 0.60 -20.59 13.56
C THR A 763 0.30 -20.90 12.10
N GLN A 764 -0.32 -19.96 11.39
CA GLN A 764 -0.60 -20.01 9.95
C GLN A 764 -0.49 -18.62 9.35
N ALA A 765 -0.47 -18.51 8.02
CA ALA A 765 -0.41 -17.23 7.30
C ALA A 765 -1.50 -16.28 7.77
N LEU A 766 -1.19 -15.00 7.88
CA LEU A 766 -2.11 -13.98 8.40
C LEU A 766 -3.43 -13.93 7.60
N SER A 767 -3.37 -14.17 6.29
CA SER A 767 -4.53 -14.27 5.39
C SER A 767 -5.51 -15.41 5.71
N TYR A 768 -5.12 -16.36 6.56
CA TYR A 768 -5.94 -17.47 7.06
C TYR A 768 -6.21 -17.37 8.56
N THR A 769 -5.64 -16.37 9.24
CA THR A 769 -5.67 -16.22 10.69
C THR A 769 -6.79 -15.27 11.12
N GLN A 770 -7.62 -15.71 12.07
CA GLN A 770 -8.66 -14.89 12.70
C GLN A 770 -8.30 -14.43 14.12
N ASN A 771 -7.38 -15.12 14.78
CA ASN A 771 -6.98 -14.85 16.15
C ASN A 771 -5.47 -14.87 16.28
N ILE A 772 -4.89 -13.82 16.84
CA ILE A 772 -3.46 -13.76 17.17
C ILE A 772 -3.30 -13.51 18.67
N LYS A 773 -2.24 -14.09 19.23
CA LYS A 773 -1.86 -13.90 20.61
C LYS A 773 -0.46 -13.29 20.64
N LEU A 774 -0.35 -12.09 21.19
CA LEU A 774 0.89 -11.34 21.34
C LEU A 774 1.33 -11.38 22.80
N ASP A 775 2.63 -11.47 23.01
CA ASP A 775 3.19 -11.33 24.35
C ASP A 775 3.29 -9.85 24.74
N TYR A 776 3.45 -9.57 26.01
CA TYR A 776 3.44 -8.20 26.56
C TYR A 776 4.50 -7.27 25.94
N ASP A 777 5.62 -7.80 25.45
CA ASP A 777 6.69 -7.10 24.76
C ASP A 777 6.48 -6.98 23.24
N GLN A 778 5.46 -7.64 22.71
CA GLN A 778 4.98 -7.59 21.33
C GLN A 778 3.83 -6.59 21.14
N ASN A 779 3.70 -5.60 22.00
CA ASN A 779 2.57 -4.66 22.08
C ASN A 779 2.60 -3.51 21.07
N SER A 780 3.59 -3.52 20.17
CA SER A 780 3.73 -2.57 19.08
C SER A 780 3.78 -3.33 17.76
N PHE A 781 2.72 -3.18 16.94
CA PHE A 781 2.59 -3.94 15.72
C PHE A 781 2.03 -3.13 14.57
N ILE A 782 2.31 -3.61 13.35
CA ILE A 782 1.73 -3.11 12.10
C ILE A 782 1.09 -4.31 11.41
N ILE A 783 -0.16 -4.14 11.01
CA ILE A 783 -0.89 -5.12 10.19
C ILE A 783 -1.08 -4.51 8.83
N GLU A 784 -0.52 -5.16 7.81
CA GLU A 784 -0.68 -4.80 6.42
C GLU A 784 -1.86 -5.56 5.83
N PHE A 785 -2.57 -4.92 4.91
CA PHE A 785 -3.76 -5.49 4.28
C PHE A 785 -3.88 -5.03 2.83
N SER A 786 -4.60 -5.80 2.03
CA SER A 786 -4.85 -5.50 0.62
C SER A 786 -6.23 -6.02 0.21
N THR A 787 -6.80 -5.47 -0.83
CA THR A 787 -7.95 -6.04 -1.53
C THR A 787 -7.53 -7.06 -2.60
N LEU A 788 -6.22 -7.18 -2.86
CA LEU A 788 -5.65 -7.92 -3.99
C LEU A 788 -6.32 -7.55 -5.32
N ASP A 789 -6.74 -6.28 -5.42
CA ASP A 789 -7.23 -5.66 -6.62
C ASP A 789 -6.11 -4.84 -7.26
N TYR A 790 -5.64 -5.30 -8.40
CA TYR A 790 -4.51 -4.69 -9.12
C TYR A 790 -4.96 -3.65 -10.15
N SER A 791 -6.22 -3.22 -10.06
CA SER A 791 -6.79 -2.24 -10.99
C SER A 791 -6.07 -0.90 -10.89
N LEU A 792 -5.46 -0.47 -11.98
CA LEU A 792 -4.71 0.80 -12.04
C LEU A 792 -5.65 2.01 -12.01
N ALA A 793 -6.85 1.85 -12.52
CA ALA A 793 -7.84 2.91 -12.60
C ALA A 793 -8.55 3.18 -11.27
N PHE A 794 -8.48 2.25 -10.30
CA PHE A 794 -9.31 2.26 -9.11
C PHE A 794 -8.53 1.91 -7.84
N PRO A 795 -7.70 2.81 -7.31
CA PRO A 795 -6.97 2.54 -6.07
C PRO A 795 -7.95 2.37 -4.91
N SER A 796 -7.85 1.24 -4.22
CA SER A 796 -8.64 0.95 -3.03
C SER A 796 -8.33 1.96 -1.92
N ARG A 797 -9.37 2.37 -1.17
CA ARG A 797 -9.22 3.12 0.07
C ARG A 797 -9.64 2.26 1.24
N PHE A 798 -9.01 2.46 2.35
CA PHE A 798 -9.24 1.68 3.56
C PHE A 798 -9.65 2.55 4.73
N ILE A 799 -10.51 2.00 5.59
CA ILE A 799 -10.72 2.48 6.95
C ILE A 799 -10.50 1.31 7.89
N TYR A 800 -10.00 1.61 9.07
CA TYR A 800 -9.80 0.61 10.11
C TYR A 800 -10.13 1.19 11.49
N LYS A 801 -10.44 0.29 12.42
CA LYS A 801 -10.74 0.62 13.81
C LYS A 801 -10.31 -0.54 14.69
N LEU A 802 -9.58 -0.23 15.77
CA LEU A 802 -9.26 -1.19 16.82
C LEU A 802 -10.23 -1.00 17.99
N SER A 803 -11.16 -1.93 18.14
CA SER A 803 -12.13 -1.90 19.24
C SER A 803 -11.43 -1.94 20.60
N HIS A 804 -11.94 -1.24 21.57
CA HIS A 804 -11.37 -0.98 22.92
C HIS A 804 -10.15 -0.06 22.95
N PHE A 805 -9.76 0.50 21.79
CA PHE A 805 -8.69 1.51 21.71
C PHE A 805 -9.15 2.75 20.94
N ASP A 806 -9.70 2.57 19.73
CA ASP A 806 -10.20 3.67 18.90
C ASP A 806 -11.67 3.95 19.20
N ASN A 807 -12.05 5.22 19.31
CA ASN A 807 -13.45 5.61 19.48
C ASN A 807 -14.21 5.61 18.15
N GLU A 808 -13.55 6.03 17.06
CA GLU A 808 -14.11 6.19 15.73
C GLU A 808 -13.28 5.43 14.68
N TRP A 809 -13.84 5.26 13.48
CA TRP A 809 -13.10 4.74 12.34
C TRP A 809 -12.00 5.73 11.91
N SER A 810 -10.90 5.22 11.39
CA SER A 810 -9.86 6.04 10.76
C SER A 810 -10.43 6.82 9.57
N THR A 811 -9.79 7.92 9.19
CA THR A 811 -10.15 8.63 7.95
C THR A 811 -9.82 7.76 6.73
N PRO A 812 -10.67 7.78 5.67
CA PRO A 812 -10.41 7.03 4.45
C PRO A 812 -9.04 7.35 3.85
N SER A 813 -8.19 6.34 3.68
CA SER A 813 -6.82 6.50 3.20
C SER A 813 -6.46 5.40 2.21
N SER A 814 -5.53 5.70 1.28
CA SER A 814 -4.89 4.70 0.43
C SER A 814 -3.75 3.94 1.12
N LEU A 815 -3.42 4.29 2.38
CA LEU A 815 -2.46 3.53 3.18
C LEU A 815 -3.03 2.15 3.50
N ASN A 816 -2.26 1.13 3.22
CA ASN A 816 -2.63 -0.28 3.31
C ASN A 816 -2.19 -0.95 4.62
N PHE A 817 -2.06 -0.18 5.69
CA PHE A 817 -1.64 -0.71 6.99
C PHE A 817 -2.29 0.01 8.16
N ALA A 818 -2.48 -0.72 9.26
CA ALA A 818 -2.85 -0.20 10.57
C ALA A 818 -1.66 -0.35 11.52
N SER A 819 -1.26 0.74 12.17
CA SER A 819 -0.10 0.77 13.07
C SER A 819 -0.51 1.19 14.47
N TYR A 820 -0.21 0.34 15.45
CA TYR A 820 -0.48 0.58 16.86
C TYR A 820 0.79 0.39 17.69
N LYS A 821 0.97 1.21 18.71
CA LYS A 821 2.17 1.20 19.56
C LYS A 821 1.79 1.25 21.04
N ASN A 822 2.52 0.49 21.85
CA ASN A 822 2.41 0.48 23.31
C ASN A 822 0.98 0.20 23.81
N LEU A 823 0.31 -0.79 23.21
CA LEU A 823 -1.01 -1.22 23.67
C LEU A 823 -0.91 -1.89 25.03
N SER A 824 -1.89 -1.63 25.88
CA SER A 824 -2.01 -2.32 27.17
C SER A 824 -2.41 -3.78 26.98
N PRO A 825 -2.07 -4.67 27.93
CA PRO A 825 -2.61 -6.04 27.92
C PRO A 825 -4.13 -6.05 27.88
N GLY A 826 -4.69 -6.88 26.99
CA GLY A 826 -6.14 -6.95 26.80
C GLY A 826 -6.53 -7.65 25.50
N THR A 827 -7.83 -7.68 25.24
CA THR A 827 -8.40 -8.22 24.00
C THR A 827 -8.91 -7.08 23.13
N TYR A 828 -8.46 -7.07 21.88
CA TYR A 828 -8.78 -6.08 20.87
C TYR A 828 -9.35 -6.75 19.62
N HIS A 829 -10.15 -6.03 18.86
CA HIS A 829 -10.66 -6.48 17.57
C HIS A 829 -10.31 -5.42 16.53
N LEU A 830 -9.44 -5.78 15.59
CA LEU A 830 -9.13 -4.92 14.45
C LEU A 830 -10.18 -5.17 13.37
N HIS A 831 -10.94 -4.14 13.05
CA HIS A 831 -11.89 -4.10 11.95
C HIS A 831 -11.29 -3.33 10.80
N VAL A 832 -11.34 -3.90 9.59
CA VAL A 832 -10.86 -3.23 8.37
C VAL A 832 -11.93 -3.34 7.30
N LYS A 833 -12.17 -2.23 6.61
CA LYS A 833 -13.05 -2.14 5.44
C LYS A 833 -12.30 -1.49 4.28
N ALA A 834 -12.63 -1.88 3.08
CA ALA A 834 -12.20 -1.20 1.87
C ALA A 834 -13.40 -0.59 1.14
N CYS A 835 -13.17 0.51 0.44
CA CYS A 835 -14.14 1.02 -0.50
C CYS A 835 -13.59 0.94 -1.94
N ASN A 836 -14.51 0.74 -2.88
CA ASN A 836 -14.21 0.83 -4.30
C ASN A 836 -14.08 2.29 -4.76
N SER A 837 -13.79 2.49 -6.03
CA SER A 837 -13.71 3.81 -6.67
C SER A 837 -15.02 4.61 -6.60
N ALA A 838 -16.17 3.95 -6.53
CA ALA A 838 -17.47 4.60 -6.38
C ALA A 838 -17.73 5.13 -4.95
N GLY A 839 -16.82 4.85 -4.01
CA GLY A 839 -16.99 5.22 -2.60
C GLY A 839 -17.89 4.27 -1.82
N ILE A 840 -18.27 3.11 -2.41
CA ILE A 840 -19.07 2.09 -1.75
C ILE A 840 -18.15 1.23 -0.89
N TRP A 841 -18.44 1.16 0.39
CA TRP A 841 -17.70 0.34 1.36
C TRP A 841 -18.09 -1.13 1.22
N SER A 842 -17.14 -2.02 1.53
CA SER A 842 -17.41 -3.46 1.57
C SER A 842 -18.50 -3.76 2.61
N ASP A 843 -19.43 -4.63 2.24
CA ASP A 843 -20.52 -5.05 3.12
C ASP A 843 -19.96 -5.85 4.31
N GLU A 844 -18.97 -6.68 4.06
CA GLU A 844 -18.30 -7.47 5.07
C GLU A 844 -17.07 -6.77 5.63
N GLU A 845 -16.89 -6.86 6.94
CA GLU A 845 -15.70 -6.40 7.65
C GLU A 845 -14.73 -7.55 7.81
N THR A 846 -13.45 -7.27 7.53
CA THR A 846 -12.38 -8.20 7.93
C THR A 846 -12.04 -7.94 9.39
N VAL A 847 -12.20 -8.95 10.25
CA VAL A 847 -11.97 -8.83 11.68
C VAL A 847 -10.81 -9.74 12.10
N LEU A 848 -9.86 -9.16 12.83
CA LEU A 848 -8.77 -9.88 13.47
C LEU A 848 -8.85 -9.69 14.99
N ASN A 849 -8.94 -10.79 15.72
CA ASN A 849 -8.93 -10.79 17.17
C ASN A 849 -7.48 -10.79 17.67
N ILE A 850 -7.12 -9.83 18.49
CA ILE A 850 -5.76 -9.64 19.00
C ILE A 850 -5.81 -9.71 20.53
N VAL A 851 -5.10 -10.67 21.11
CA VAL A 851 -4.98 -10.81 22.56
C VAL A 851 -3.54 -10.51 22.96
N ILE A 852 -3.35 -9.43 23.73
CA ILE A 852 -2.04 -9.09 24.31
C ILE A 852 -2.00 -9.62 25.73
N THR A 853 -1.09 -10.56 26.00
CA THR A 853 -0.97 -11.17 27.33
C THR A 853 -0.31 -10.22 28.32
N PRO A 854 -0.78 -10.17 29.58
CA PRO A 854 -0.11 -9.38 30.58
C PRO A 854 1.27 -9.97 30.94
N PRO A 855 2.25 -9.12 31.30
CA PRO A 855 3.52 -9.61 31.80
C PRO A 855 3.32 -10.44 33.07
N PHE A 856 4.26 -11.36 33.35
CA PHE A 856 4.10 -12.28 34.49
C PHE A 856 3.88 -11.57 35.82
N TRP A 857 4.41 -10.34 35.96
CA TRP A 857 4.25 -9.53 37.18
C TRP A 857 2.89 -8.82 37.29
N GLU A 858 2.07 -8.81 36.23
CA GLU A 858 0.69 -8.28 36.21
C GLU A 858 -0.37 -9.39 36.16
N THR A 859 0.06 -10.64 36.30
CA THR A 859 -0.88 -11.77 36.34
C THR A 859 -1.61 -11.85 37.70
N THR A 860 -2.77 -12.47 37.73
CA THR A 860 -3.54 -12.70 38.97
C THR A 860 -2.70 -13.40 40.05
N TRP A 861 -1.81 -14.31 39.62
CA TRP A 861 -0.90 -15.00 40.53
C TRP A 861 0.20 -14.08 41.08
N ALA A 862 0.70 -13.14 40.27
CA ALA A 862 1.67 -12.12 40.71
C ALA A 862 1.04 -11.17 41.72
N TYR A 863 -0.19 -10.70 41.50
CA TYR A 863 -0.91 -9.86 42.46
C TYR A 863 -1.18 -10.60 43.77
N LEU A 864 -1.49 -11.91 43.70
CA LEU A 864 -1.67 -12.76 44.86
C LEU A 864 -0.34 -12.92 45.63
N PHE A 865 0.75 -13.09 44.91
CA PHE A 865 2.09 -13.11 45.48
C PHE A 865 2.45 -11.77 46.14
N TYR A 866 2.20 -10.64 45.47
CA TYR A 866 2.43 -9.31 46.03
C TYR A 866 1.61 -9.07 47.28
N PHE A 867 0.32 -9.47 47.27
CA PHE A 867 -0.54 -9.42 48.42
C PHE A 867 0.05 -10.25 49.59
N LEU A 868 0.53 -11.45 49.30
CA LEU A 868 1.17 -12.29 50.31
C LEU A 868 2.42 -11.65 50.89
N VAL A 869 3.29 -11.07 49.99
CA VAL A 869 4.49 -10.33 50.41
C VAL A 869 4.11 -9.14 51.30
N VAL A 870 3.12 -8.36 50.91
CA VAL A 870 2.61 -7.24 51.72
C VAL A 870 2.12 -7.71 53.10
N VAL A 871 1.36 -8.82 53.16
CA VAL A 871 0.90 -9.41 54.40
C VAL A 871 2.10 -9.85 55.25
N ILE A 872 3.10 -10.49 54.67
CA ILE A 872 4.32 -10.89 55.40
C ILE A 872 5.07 -9.66 55.89
N VAL A 873 5.23 -8.61 55.07
CA VAL A 873 5.90 -7.37 55.50
C VAL A 873 5.12 -6.70 56.63
N LEU A 874 3.80 -6.64 56.55
CA LEU A 874 2.95 -6.11 57.62
C LEU A 874 3.06 -6.95 58.89
N TYR A 875 3.09 -8.28 58.76
CA TYR A 875 3.29 -9.18 59.90
C TYR A 875 4.67 -9.00 60.54
N VAL A 876 5.74 -8.91 59.72
CA VAL A 876 7.08 -8.62 60.24
C VAL A 876 7.15 -7.24 60.88
N ALA A 877 6.55 -6.21 60.27
CA ALA A 877 6.45 -4.86 60.85
C ALA A 877 5.68 -4.88 62.18
N PHE A 878 4.57 -5.60 62.26
CA PHE A 878 3.84 -5.78 63.46
C PHE A 878 4.67 -6.48 64.55
N CYS A 879 5.40 -7.55 64.20
CA CYS A 879 6.31 -8.21 65.11
C CYS A 879 7.45 -7.30 65.61
N LEU A 880 8.05 -6.49 64.68
CA LEU A 880 9.04 -5.52 65.00
C LEU A 880 8.52 -4.41 65.91
N ILE A 881 7.33 -3.86 65.59
CA ILE A 881 6.68 -2.83 66.41
C ILE A 881 6.36 -3.41 67.80
N ARG A 882 5.87 -4.64 67.85
CA ARG A 882 5.61 -5.33 69.12
C ARG A 882 6.88 -5.54 69.95
N ASN A 883 7.98 -5.95 69.28
CA ASN A 883 9.29 -6.09 69.94
C ASN A 883 9.88 -4.73 70.34
N PHE A 884 9.70 -3.70 69.52
CA PHE A 884 10.15 -2.35 69.82
C PHE A 884 9.38 -1.76 71.02
N ASN A 885 8.06 -1.99 71.07
CA ASN A 885 7.25 -1.58 72.20
C ASN A 885 7.63 -2.34 73.49
N ASN A 886 7.90 -3.64 73.38
CA ASN A 886 8.40 -4.43 74.49
C ASN A 886 9.78 -3.92 74.97
N LEU A 887 10.66 -3.61 74.05
CA LEU A 887 12.00 -3.04 74.34
C LEU A 887 11.88 -1.63 74.94
N ARG A 888 11.02 -0.78 74.38
CA ARG A 888 10.73 0.57 74.91
C ARG A 888 10.17 0.52 76.33
N ASN A 889 9.28 -0.39 76.62
CA ASN A 889 8.75 -0.58 77.99
C ASN A 889 9.87 -1.03 78.95
N ARG A 890 10.78 -1.93 78.50
CA ARG A 890 11.92 -2.32 79.31
C ARG A 890 12.87 -1.14 79.52
N ILE A 891 13.15 -0.37 78.49
CA ILE A 891 14.03 0.84 78.61
C ILE A 891 13.38 1.90 79.50
N GLN A 892 12.07 2.10 79.43
CA GLN A 892 11.35 3.02 80.31
C GLN A 892 11.44 2.60 81.74
N VAL A 893 11.30 1.32 82.06
CA VAL A 893 11.45 0.80 83.41
C VAL A 893 12.92 0.99 83.91
N GLU A 894 13.92 0.68 83.08
CA GLU A 894 15.35 0.90 83.43
C GLU A 894 15.67 2.35 83.60
N THR A 895 15.13 3.23 82.76
CA THR A 895 15.37 4.68 82.81
C THR A 895 14.74 5.25 84.08
N GLN A 896 13.54 4.87 84.48
CA GLN A 896 12.89 5.28 85.74
C GLN A 896 13.72 4.81 86.91
N LEU A 897 14.21 3.57 86.87
CA LEU A 897 15.02 2.99 87.98
C LEU A 897 16.36 3.77 88.08
N THR A 898 16.92 4.16 86.95
CA THR A 898 18.16 4.96 86.85
C THR A 898 17.92 6.40 87.40
N GLU A 899 16.79 7.00 86.94
CA GLU A 899 16.43 8.36 87.48
C GLU A 899 16.17 8.33 88.97
N TYR A 900 15.51 7.31 89.50
CA TYR A 900 15.30 7.11 90.94
C TYR A 900 16.65 7.00 91.71
N LYS A 901 17.57 6.20 91.15
CA LYS A 901 18.93 6.06 91.69
C LYS A 901 19.71 7.40 91.66
N LEU A 902 19.59 8.09 90.55
CA LEU A 902 20.31 9.39 90.40
C LEU A 902 19.75 10.49 91.33
N MET A 903 18.43 10.53 91.51
CA MET A 903 17.69 11.45 92.35
C MET A 903 18.07 11.14 93.82
N PHE A 904 18.16 9.86 94.22
CA PHE A 904 18.60 9.40 95.51
C PHE A 904 20.02 9.87 95.73
N PHE A 905 21.01 9.65 94.85
CA PHE A 905 22.38 10.11 95.05
C PHE A 905 22.51 11.60 95.06
N THR A 906 21.70 12.38 94.39
CA THR A 906 21.69 13.84 94.40
C THR A 906 21.28 14.35 95.82
N ASN A 907 20.18 13.84 96.26
CA ASN A 907 19.64 14.25 97.58
C ASN A 907 20.65 13.90 98.66
N ILE A 908 21.20 12.68 98.57
CA ILE A 908 22.29 12.31 99.54
C ILE A 908 23.47 13.18 99.45
N SER A 909 23.93 13.57 98.28
CA SER A 909 25.10 14.42 98.09
C SER A 909 24.88 15.80 98.69
N HIS A 910 23.66 16.33 98.54
CA HIS A 910 23.33 17.62 99.21
C HIS A 910 23.20 17.52 100.74
N GLU A 911 22.56 16.43 101.17
CA GLU A 911 22.37 16.15 102.59
C GLU A 911 23.70 15.93 103.37
N PHE A 912 24.72 15.35 102.67
CA PHE A 912 26.05 15.18 103.17
C PHE A 912 26.94 16.41 103.08
N ARG A 913 26.78 17.26 102.00
CA ARG A 913 27.58 18.45 101.86
C ARG A 913 27.34 19.42 102.96
N THR A 914 26.15 19.69 103.37
CA THR A 914 25.75 20.65 104.32
C THR A 914 26.44 20.42 105.67
N PRO A 915 26.33 19.18 106.29
CA PRO A 915 27.06 18.96 107.59
C PRO A 915 28.58 18.94 107.45
N LEU A 916 29.14 18.43 106.32
CA LEU A 916 30.55 18.40 106.10
C LEU A 916 31.10 19.82 105.92
N THR A 917 30.39 20.78 105.31
CA THR A 917 30.76 22.16 105.17
C THR A 917 30.71 22.85 106.54
N MET A 918 29.70 22.49 107.30
CA MET A 918 29.62 22.95 108.71
C MET A 918 30.82 22.47 109.55
N ILE A 919 31.16 21.19 109.42
CA ILE A 919 32.30 20.58 110.09
C ILE A 919 33.60 21.27 109.68
N GLN A 920 33.81 21.51 108.38
CA GLN A 920 34.94 22.22 107.83
C GLN A 920 35.04 23.65 108.40
N GLY A 921 33.92 24.42 108.38
CA GLY A 921 33.85 25.76 108.90
C GLY A 921 34.15 25.76 110.39
N ALA A 922 33.70 24.70 111.15
CA ALA A 922 34.00 24.54 112.56
C ALA A 922 35.52 24.25 112.81
N LEU A 923 36.10 23.38 111.99
CA LEU A 923 37.55 23.05 112.04
C LEU A 923 38.42 24.27 111.64
N GLU A 924 38.06 25.03 110.66
CA GLU A 924 38.75 26.28 110.25
C GLU A 924 38.68 27.32 111.31
N LYS A 925 37.55 27.36 111.97
CA LYS A 925 37.33 28.26 113.12
C LYS A 925 38.18 27.84 114.33
N ILE A 926 38.32 26.52 114.60
CA ILE A 926 39.14 25.95 115.65
C ILE A 926 40.62 26.22 115.30
N GLU A 927 41.05 26.02 114.02
CA GLU A 927 42.45 26.36 113.59
C GLU A 927 42.80 27.85 113.71
N SER A 928 41.83 28.72 113.50
CA SER A 928 41.99 30.17 113.67
C SER A 928 42.17 30.65 115.06
N LEU A 929 41.85 29.79 116.05
CA LEU A 929 42.03 30.06 117.43
C LEU A 929 43.47 29.79 117.87
N ASN A 930 44.33 30.77 117.95
CA ASN A 930 45.79 30.73 118.28
C ASN A 930 46.15 30.12 119.69
N LYS A 931 45.29 29.17 120.14
CA LYS A 931 45.49 28.46 121.51
C LYS A 931 45.10 26.95 121.36
N ILE A 932 45.64 26.30 120.39
CA ILE A 932 45.34 24.83 120.30
C ILE A 932 46.52 24.12 121.03
N PRO A 933 46.21 23.24 122.01
CA PRO A 933 47.23 22.36 122.65
C PRO A 933 47.96 21.51 121.63
N LYS A 934 49.31 21.32 121.76
CA LYS A 934 50.09 20.59 120.81
C LYS A 934 49.60 19.15 120.48
N GLU A 935 48.91 18.53 121.46
CA GLU A 935 48.37 17.19 121.30
C GLU A 935 47.08 17.12 120.42
N MET A 936 46.45 18.27 120.22
CA MET A 936 45.22 18.37 119.43
C MET A 936 45.43 18.80 117.93
N VAL A 937 46.66 19.34 117.65
CA VAL A 937 46.94 19.81 116.27
C VAL A 937 46.82 18.65 115.21
N TYR A 938 47.43 17.55 115.51
CA TYR A 938 47.40 16.41 114.57
C TYR A 938 46.00 15.84 114.39
N PRO A 939 45.15 15.61 115.44
CA PRO A 939 43.77 15.16 115.25
C PRO A 939 42.91 16.17 114.42
N ILE A 940 43.06 17.48 114.60
CA ILE A 940 42.33 18.50 113.84
C ILE A 940 42.74 18.49 112.41
N GLN A 941 44.10 18.50 112.11
CA GLN A 941 44.58 18.36 110.73
C GLN A 941 44.06 17.04 110.08
N LEU A 942 44.02 15.97 110.81
CA LEU A 942 43.50 14.71 110.32
C LEU A 942 42.01 14.79 110.01
N MET A 943 41.18 15.39 110.81
CA MET A 943 39.77 15.64 110.59
C MET A 943 39.58 16.61 109.42
N ASN A 944 40.36 17.69 109.28
CA ASN A 944 40.29 18.64 108.23
C ASN A 944 40.64 17.93 106.84
N LYS A 945 41.69 17.11 106.79
CA LYS A 945 42.10 16.33 105.64
C LYS A 945 40.96 15.30 105.25
N SER A 946 40.35 14.68 106.25
CA SER A 946 39.28 13.68 105.98
C SER A 946 38.02 14.36 105.50
N THR A 947 37.65 15.54 106.11
CA THR A 947 36.50 16.31 105.63
C THR A 947 36.67 16.84 104.23
N ASN A 948 37.89 17.38 103.93
CA ASN A 948 38.20 17.81 102.56
C ASN A 948 38.20 16.67 101.57
N ARG A 949 38.63 15.47 101.95
CA ARG A 949 38.59 14.30 101.15
C ARG A 949 37.16 13.89 100.87
N MET A 950 36.21 13.88 101.82
CA MET A 950 34.82 13.58 101.61
C MET A 950 34.10 14.60 100.71
N LEU A 951 34.38 15.93 100.95
CA LEU A 951 33.82 16.96 100.07
C LEU A 951 34.32 16.83 98.66
N ARG A 952 35.61 16.49 98.45
CA ARG A 952 36.09 16.20 97.07
C ARG A 952 35.38 15.02 96.43
N LEU A 953 35.13 13.90 97.10
CA LEU A 953 34.38 12.73 96.59
C LEU A 953 32.94 13.09 96.29
N ILE A 954 32.29 13.92 97.10
CA ILE A 954 30.89 14.35 96.81
C ILE A 954 30.88 15.27 95.59
N ASN A 955 31.87 16.14 95.39
CA ASN A 955 31.97 16.99 94.23
C ASN A 955 32.23 16.14 92.98
N GLN A 956 33.12 15.16 93.04
CA GLN A 956 33.34 14.24 91.92
C GLN A 956 32.08 13.47 91.54
N LEU A 957 31.30 13.09 92.52
CA LEU A 957 29.99 12.39 92.26
C LEU A 957 28.96 13.33 91.58
N LEU A 958 28.97 14.61 91.97
CA LEU A 958 28.11 15.59 91.28
C LEU A 958 28.61 15.95 89.86
N GLU A 959 29.92 15.99 89.59
CA GLU A 959 30.48 16.16 88.27
C GLU A 959 30.18 14.96 87.36
N PHE A 960 30.33 13.75 87.87
CA PHE A 960 29.94 12.52 87.20
C PHE A 960 28.42 12.53 86.76
N ARG A 961 27.56 13.11 87.61
CA ARG A 961 26.15 13.35 87.28
C ARG A 961 25.98 14.36 86.17
N LYS A 962 26.71 15.43 86.09
CA LYS A 962 26.67 16.46 85.05
C LYS A 962 27.08 15.80 83.67
N MET A 963 28.08 14.92 83.72
CA MET A 963 28.52 14.15 82.54
C MET A 963 27.46 13.23 82.06
N GLN A 964 26.75 12.42 82.89
CA GLN A 964 25.67 11.53 82.52
C GLN A 964 24.45 12.26 81.96
N ASN A 965 24.24 13.52 82.38
CA ASN A 965 23.11 14.33 81.86
C ASN A 965 23.45 15.17 80.63
N ASN A 966 24.56 14.93 79.96
CA ASN A 966 25.00 15.70 78.79
C ASN A 966 25.04 17.25 79.00
N LYS A 967 25.22 17.70 80.20
CA LYS A 967 25.27 19.12 80.52
C LYS A 967 26.73 19.68 80.61
N LEU A 968 27.70 18.92 80.14
CA LEU A 968 29.06 19.43 79.94
C LEU A 968 29.13 20.14 78.60
N SER A 969 29.36 21.38 78.52
CA SER A 969 29.63 22.16 77.34
C SER A 969 31.05 21.99 76.89
N LEU A 970 31.27 21.66 75.67
CA LEU A 970 32.56 21.63 75.03
C LEU A 970 33.00 23.10 74.81
N MET A 971 34.16 23.44 75.26
CA MET A 971 34.81 24.73 74.96
C MET A 971 35.82 24.48 73.84
N LEU A 972 35.65 25.21 72.75
CA LEU A 972 36.57 25.19 71.64
C LEU A 972 37.56 26.34 71.77
N GLU A 973 38.83 26.04 71.75
CA GLU A 973 39.89 27.04 71.80
C GLU A 973 40.75 26.86 70.55
N GLU A 974 41.06 27.99 69.90
CA GLU A 974 41.93 27.99 68.72
C GLU A 974 43.41 27.94 69.26
N THR A 975 44.02 26.81 69.01
CA THR A 975 45.37 26.54 69.45
C THR A 975 46.31 26.29 68.28
N ASP A 976 47.49 26.81 68.31
CA ASP A 976 48.54 26.46 67.35
C ASP A 976 49.06 25.06 67.69
N VAL A 977 48.70 24.17 66.78
CA VAL A 977 48.96 22.73 66.91
C VAL A 977 50.43 22.43 67.02
N MET A 978 51.22 23.25 66.40
CA MET A 978 52.68 23.10 66.48
C MET A 978 53.24 23.47 67.87
N VAL A 979 52.70 24.52 68.47
CA VAL A 979 53.00 24.88 69.85
C VAL A 979 52.55 23.83 70.82
N PHE A 980 51.28 23.30 70.57
CA PHE A 980 50.74 22.27 71.43
C PHE A 980 51.54 20.95 71.34
N PHE A 981 51.92 20.49 70.15
CA PHE A 981 52.75 19.30 70.03
C PHE A 981 54.20 19.55 70.54
N TYR A 982 54.74 20.82 70.41
CA TYR A 982 56.02 21.15 70.94
C TYR A 982 56.03 21.12 72.48
N ASP A 983 54.97 21.58 73.11
CA ASP A 983 54.81 21.48 74.57
C ASP A 983 54.69 20.04 75.04
N ILE A 984 53.97 19.17 74.33
CA ILE A 984 53.96 17.77 74.64
C ILE A 984 55.35 17.16 74.43
N TYR A 985 55.99 17.44 73.26
CA TYR A 985 57.36 16.99 73.04
C TYR A 985 58.29 17.41 74.15
N ARG A 986 58.27 18.67 74.59
CA ARG A 986 59.00 19.15 75.66
C ARG A 986 58.76 18.44 77.00
N SER A 987 57.53 18.13 77.30
CA SER A 987 57.11 17.41 78.51
C SER A 987 57.72 16.01 78.63
N PHE A 988 57.90 15.34 77.41
CA PHE A 988 58.49 14.02 77.38
C PHE A 988 59.95 13.96 77.03
N LYS A 989 60.57 15.06 76.60
CA LYS A 989 61.98 15.19 76.23
C LYS A 989 62.90 14.76 77.35
N GLU A 990 62.62 15.29 78.48
CA GLU A 990 63.43 15.01 79.72
C GLU A 990 63.34 13.51 80.10
N THR A 991 62.18 12.93 80.00
CA THR A 991 62.03 11.51 80.26
C THR A 991 62.66 10.63 79.18
N ALA A 992 62.67 11.08 77.92
CA ALA A 992 63.29 10.38 76.78
C ALA A 992 64.82 10.43 76.92
N ASP A 993 65.35 11.64 77.31
CA ASP A 993 66.76 11.88 77.54
C ASP A 993 67.29 11.03 78.75
N ASP A 994 66.53 10.91 79.81
CA ASP A 994 66.78 10.02 80.94
C ASP A 994 66.88 8.54 80.59
N LYS A 995 66.10 8.15 79.61
CA LYS A 995 66.05 6.76 79.04
C LYS A 995 66.97 6.56 77.86
N GLN A 996 67.79 7.50 77.46
CA GLN A 996 68.69 7.53 76.31
C GLN A 996 67.95 7.22 74.98
N ILE A 997 66.75 7.70 74.84
CA ILE A 997 65.94 7.58 73.62
C ILE A 997 66.12 8.84 72.79
N ASP A 998 66.60 8.66 71.55
CA ASP A 998 66.75 9.79 70.64
C ASP A 998 65.35 10.25 70.18
N PHE A 999 64.81 11.29 70.78
CA PHE A 999 63.49 11.82 70.62
C PHE A 999 63.55 13.22 70.03
N HIS A 1000 63.19 13.31 68.75
CA HIS A 1000 63.19 14.52 67.95
C HIS A 1000 61.79 14.97 67.53
N PHE A 1001 61.55 16.23 67.54
CA PHE A 1001 60.37 16.86 66.99
C PHE A 1001 60.75 17.61 65.70
N ALA A 1002 60.35 17.09 64.49
CA ALA A 1002 60.71 17.70 63.23
C ALA A 1002 59.39 18.11 62.50
N PRO A 1003 58.87 19.27 62.72
CA PRO A 1003 57.67 19.73 62.02
C PRO A 1003 58.00 20.14 60.64
N SER A 1004 57.07 19.78 59.71
CA SER A 1004 57.15 20.18 58.30
C SER A 1004 56.71 21.64 58.02
N THR A 1005 56.08 22.28 59.00
CA THR A 1005 55.61 23.68 58.93
C THR A 1005 55.86 24.39 60.28
N SER A 1006 56.00 25.69 60.24
CA SER A 1006 56.31 26.47 61.44
C SER A 1006 55.10 26.89 62.30
N SER A 1007 53.91 26.78 61.78
CA SER A 1007 52.62 27.05 62.42
C SER A 1007 51.48 26.47 61.72
N TYR A 1008 50.53 25.86 62.44
CA TYR A 1008 49.29 25.32 61.94
C TYR A 1008 48.17 25.47 62.95
N LYS A 1009 47.19 26.33 62.66
CA LYS A 1009 46.11 26.61 63.59
C LYS A 1009 44.97 25.60 63.42
N LEU A 1010 44.58 24.99 64.49
CA LEU A 1010 43.42 24.09 64.57
C LEU A 1010 42.62 24.43 65.81
N SER A 1011 41.30 24.22 65.68
CA SER A 1011 40.43 24.33 66.87
C SER A 1011 40.42 22.99 67.60
N LEU A 1012 40.97 22.97 68.79
CA LEU A 1012 41.02 21.79 69.63
C LEU A 1012 39.80 21.77 70.58
N ILE A 1013 39.28 20.61 70.81
CA ILE A 1013 38.21 20.41 71.76
C ILE A 1013 38.84 20.11 73.13
N HIS A 1014 38.61 20.97 74.08
CA HIS A 1014 38.87 20.66 75.45
C HIS A 1014 37.67 20.04 76.14
N ILE A 1015 37.84 18.81 76.64
CA ILE A 1015 36.83 18.10 77.41
C ILE A 1015 36.79 18.59 78.85
#